data_3ec6bbd9e22672061ac2aa3d8150da73
#
_entry.id   3ec6bbd9e22672061ac2aa3d8150da73
#
_cell.length_a   1.000
_cell.length_b   1.000
_cell.length_c   1.000
_cell.angle_alpha   90.00
_cell.angle_beta   90.00
_cell.angle_gamma   90.00
#
_symmetry.space_group_name_H-M   'P 1'
#
loop_
_entity.id
_entity.type
_entity.pdbx_description
1 polymer ?
#
loop_
_entity_poly.entity_id
_entity_poly.type
_entity_poly.pdbx_seq_one_letter_code
_entity_poly.pdbx_strand_id
1 'polypeptide(L)'
;MFGPNFLEGARSSGLRGAVVILAAVGALAMASAPAAADGILIPERPDAPNFAVKYHRVEVKIEGQVATTSIDQVFENRTNRAQEAIYVFPLPHGASVREFTLYDGGHRLHAELIDREKAREIYESIVRKRRDPALLEYIGRDTYRVSVFPIPARGTKRIQMEYTELLKYDSGLISYTYPLSTEKFSSEPIEEVRVSVEIESTTPIHTVYSPTHDMKVDKPDTHSAFATFEEHGTKPNMDLVLHYTVSEKDVGTNTLTYKEPGEDGFFLLMAAPSAELAKRKVRPKDVVFVLDKSGSMSGEKIEQAKGALLFFLNSLNGQDRFRIITFSNTVRVHGLGKGLLPASRANTAQAREVVAQLSASGGTDIHSALESALDMDFTEGRASYLVFLTDGLPTVGETNIGAIEKAVREWNGDGSGRRARLFVFGAGYDVNTHFLEKLAQGNGGVTEYVRPSENIEVKVSRFFAKVAQPVLTGLSVEVADVETYDIFPAEMPDLFAGSQLLVFGRYRTDRTVVAKVSLTGYASPERRQFVISTTFPVSQREHTYIAPLWASRKIGYLLDQILLHGEQKELVDEIITLSTRYGILTEYTAFLAEEGSRLDHEVVLRETRDRVTAAYAPVAGPAATSQRQNAQLLRSKSNLGMQNVQVDEQGEAFQYQQAQTRNNQAFFSRRGNWEDARYKEGVQNVVQVKAFSKAYFQLTRRDPTLNQYFSLGDRVLVVLNGQAVQIAGEGKEVFSEKELDELFGDRHAENSADNETLEVERTRIAALSAAQPAAGLAGLLLVLGCAVLAHRRSSR
;
A
#
# COMPACT_ATOMS: atom_id res chain seq x y z
N MET A 1 1.55 -48.21 57.29
CA MET A 1 0.08 -48.38 57.43
C MET A 1 -0.53 -47.55 56.28
N PHE A 2 -1.12 -48.37 55.41
CA PHE A 2 -2.19 -48.01 54.44
C PHE A 2 -2.20 -46.66 53.72
N GLY A 3 -1.85 -46.69 52.41
CA GLY A 3 -2.38 -45.82 51.40
C GLY A 3 -3.85 -46.12 51.09
N PRO A 4 -4.51 -45.37 50.16
CA PRO A 4 -4.81 -45.97 48.85
C PRO A 4 -4.59 -45.03 47.64
N ASN A 5 -3.95 -45.59 46.66
CA ASN A 5 -4.11 -45.22 45.25
C ASN A 5 -5.43 -45.77 44.74
N PHE A 6 -6.08 -45.04 43.83
CA PHE A 6 -6.84 -45.44 42.66
C PHE A 6 -7.85 -44.35 42.31
N LEU A 7 -7.60 -43.63 41.28
CA LEU A 7 -8.53 -43.10 40.27
C LEU A 7 -7.99 -41.85 39.59
N GLU A 8 -6.99 -42.05 38.71
CA GLU A 8 -6.69 -41.11 37.67
C GLU A 8 -6.57 -41.88 36.36
N GLY A 9 -7.45 -41.63 35.45
CA GLY A 9 -7.36 -42.24 34.13
C GLY A 9 -8.69 -42.27 33.42
N ALA A 10 -9.08 -41.18 32.78
CA ALA A 10 -10.04 -41.10 31.70
C ALA A 10 -10.96 -39.88 31.83
N ARG A 11 -10.51 -38.74 31.38
CA ARG A 11 -11.38 -37.62 30.98
C ARG A 11 -10.54 -36.41 30.52
N SER A 12 -9.82 -36.53 29.39
CA SER A 12 -9.19 -35.36 28.76
C SER A 12 -9.15 -35.37 27.22
N SER A 13 -9.67 -36.45 26.57
CA SER A 13 -9.66 -36.52 25.11
C SER A 13 -10.93 -36.02 24.39
N GLY A 14 -12.04 -35.82 25.12
CA GLY A 14 -13.30 -35.37 24.50
C GLY A 14 -13.46 -33.86 24.35
N LEU A 15 -12.84 -33.07 25.24
CA LEU A 15 -13.03 -31.61 25.22
C LEU A 15 -12.08 -30.89 24.22
N ARG A 16 -10.93 -31.48 23.94
CA ARG A 16 -10.00 -30.90 22.96
C ARG A 16 -10.45 -31.09 21.51
N GLY A 17 -11.17 -32.18 21.21
CA GLY A 17 -11.77 -32.39 19.89
C GLY A 17 -12.94 -31.43 19.57
N ALA A 18 -13.76 -31.12 20.56
CA ALA A 18 -14.90 -30.19 20.37
C ALA A 18 -14.50 -28.73 20.20
N VAL A 19 -13.41 -28.29 20.84
CA VAL A 19 -12.90 -26.90 20.69
C VAL A 19 -12.22 -26.71 19.34
N VAL A 20 -11.52 -27.72 18.82
CA VAL A 20 -10.88 -27.66 17.49
C VAL A 20 -11.93 -27.71 16.37
N ILE A 21 -13.03 -28.45 16.53
CA ILE A 21 -14.11 -28.50 15.53
C ILE A 21 -14.93 -27.20 15.54
N LEU A 22 -15.15 -26.55 16.70
CA LEU A 22 -15.79 -25.24 16.74
C LEU A 22 -14.90 -24.12 16.15
N ALA A 23 -13.58 -24.20 16.29
CA ALA A 23 -12.67 -23.27 15.67
C ALA A 23 -12.56 -23.48 14.12
N ALA A 24 -12.68 -24.72 13.65
CA ALA A 24 -12.67 -25.02 12.22
C ALA A 24 -13.99 -24.66 11.52
N VAL A 25 -15.12 -24.79 12.19
CA VAL A 25 -16.44 -24.38 11.64
C VAL A 25 -16.62 -22.86 11.69
N GLY A 26 -16.00 -22.16 12.66
CA GLY A 26 -15.97 -20.70 12.70
C GLY A 26 -15.10 -20.04 11.62
N ALA A 27 -14.08 -20.73 11.11
CA ALA A 27 -13.18 -20.21 10.09
C ALA A 27 -13.69 -20.36 8.64
N LEU A 28 -14.74 -21.18 8.41
CA LEU A 28 -15.33 -21.40 7.08
C LEU A 28 -16.51 -20.46 6.72
N ALA A 29 -16.88 -19.53 7.57
CA ALA A 29 -18.17 -18.84 7.43
C ALA A 29 -18.08 -17.33 7.21
N MET A 30 -17.00 -16.76 6.72
CA MET A 30 -17.00 -15.32 6.36
C MET A 30 -16.04 -15.00 5.19
N ALA A 31 -16.46 -15.34 3.99
CA ALA A 31 -16.03 -14.58 2.83
C ALA A 31 -16.83 -13.27 2.82
N SER A 32 -16.39 -12.27 3.59
CA SER A 32 -16.94 -10.93 3.50
C SER A 32 -16.29 -10.24 2.31
N ALA A 33 -17.07 -9.98 1.26
CA ALA A 33 -16.68 -9.04 0.21
C ALA A 33 -16.33 -7.69 0.86
N PRO A 34 -15.33 -6.95 0.36
CA PRO A 34 -14.99 -5.65 0.90
C PRO A 34 -16.21 -4.73 0.84
N ALA A 35 -16.51 -4.11 1.96
CA ALA A 35 -17.58 -3.13 2.08
C ALA A 35 -17.15 -1.84 1.41
N ALA A 36 -18.07 -1.20 0.73
CA ALA A 36 -17.82 0.13 0.19
C ALA A 36 -19.08 0.98 0.25
N ALA A 37 -18.94 2.21 0.64
CA ALA A 37 -20.04 3.15 0.68
C ALA A 37 -19.60 4.60 0.46
N ASP A 38 -19.99 5.19 -0.65
CA ASP A 38 -20.01 6.62 -0.85
C ASP A 38 -21.36 7.08 -1.41
N GLY A 39 -21.89 8.20 -0.91
CA GLY A 39 -23.22 8.68 -1.25
C GLY A 39 -23.24 9.36 -2.62
N ILE A 40 -24.16 8.91 -3.46
CA ILE A 40 -24.34 9.41 -4.81
C ILE A 40 -25.67 10.14 -4.92
N LEU A 41 -25.64 11.34 -5.47
CA LEU A 41 -26.87 12.05 -5.79
C LEU A 41 -27.19 11.91 -7.28
N ILE A 42 -28.20 11.11 -7.58
CA ILE A 42 -28.60 10.75 -8.95
C ILE A 42 -29.82 11.57 -9.36
N PRO A 43 -29.73 12.40 -10.42
CA PRO A 43 -30.90 13.11 -10.94
C PRO A 43 -31.98 12.11 -11.40
N GLU A 44 -33.25 12.36 -11.08
CA GLU A 44 -34.36 11.48 -11.51
C GLU A 44 -34.54 11.47 -13.03
N ARG A 45 -34.29 12.58 -13.70
CA ARG A 45 -34.36 12.67 -15.15
C ARG A 45 -33.11 12.06 -15.78
N PRO A 46 -33.26 11.05 -16.66
CA PRO A 46 -32.13 10.34 -17.27
C PRO A 46 -31.21 11.22 -18.14
N ASP A 47 -31.76 12.27 -18.73
CA ASP A 47 -31.05 13.24 -19.58
C ASP A 47 -30.40 14.41 -18.82
N ALA A 48 -30.66 14.50 -17.52
CA ALA A 48 -30.09 15.55 -16.73
C ALA A 48 -28.61 15.25 -16.38
N PRO A 49 -27.71 16.25 -16.43
CA PRO A 49 -26.33 16.06 -16.02
C PRO A 49 -26.23 15.73 -14.52
N ASN A 50 -25.16 15.02 -14.15
CA ASN A 50 -24.87 14.76 -12.76
C ASN A 50 -24.62 16.06 -11.99
N PHE A 51 -24.87 16.02 -10.69
CA PHE A 51 -24.52 17.10 -9.78
C PHE A 51 -23.01 17.21 -9.63
N ALA A 52 -22.50 18.41 -9.39
CA ALA A 52 -21.13 18.58 -8.95
C ALA A 52 -21.06 18.37 -7.43
N VAL A 53 -20.04 17.66 -6.95
CA VAL A 53 -19.76 17.57 -5.52
C VAL A 53 -18.78 18.69 -5.17
N LYS A 54 -19.19 19.57 -4.28
CA LYS A 54 -18.35 20.69 -3.84
C LYS A 54 -17.29 20.26 -2.86
N TYR A 55 -17.74 19.59 -1.80
CA TYR A 55 -16.84 18.96 -0.85
C TYR A 55 -17.40 17.64 -0.36
N HIS A 56 -16.47 16.78 0.04
CA HIS A 56 -16.73 15.49 0.67
C HIS A 56 -15.82 15.37 1.90
N ARG A 57 -16.41 15.45 3.08
CA ARG A 57 -15.70 15.38 4.36
C ARG A 57 -16.18 14.19 5.15
N VAL A 58 -15.24 13.42 5.65
CA VAL A 58 -15.49 12.20 6.42
C VAL A 58 -14.74 12.28 7.72
N GLU A 59 -15.46 12.13 8.82
CA GLU A 59 -14.89 12.03 10.16
C GLU A 59 -15.20 10.66 10.72
N VAL A 60 -14.19 9.93 11.10
CA VAL A 60 -14.30 8.56 11.61
C VAL A 60 -13.76 8.53 13.02
N LYS A 61 -14.53 8.02 13.96
CA LYS A 61 -14.10 7.70 15.31
C LYS A 61 -14.14 6.21 15.51
N ILE A 62 -12.99 5.62 15.83
CA ILE A 62 -12.87 4.19 16.10
C ILE A 62 -12.55 4.00 17.57
N GLU A 63 -13.45 3.39 18.31
CA GLU A 63 -13.29 3.02 19.71
C GLU A 63 -13.21 1.49 19.83
N GLY A 64 -12.00 0.98 20.05
CA GLY A 64 -11.73 -0.47 20.02
C GLY A 64 -11.98 -1.05 18.63
N GLN A 65 -13.10 -1.72 18.40
CA GLN A 65 -13.52 -2.31 17.11
C GLN A 65 -14.77 -1.64 16.53
N VAL A 66 -15.31 -0.61 17.17
CA VAL A 66 -16.51 0.08 16.70
C VAL A 66 -16.10 1.35 15.99
N ALA A 67 -16.38 1.45 14.70
CA ALA A 67 -16.20 2.66 13.93
C ALA A 67 -17.52 3.42 13.83
N THR A 68 -17.48 4.70 14.13
CA THR A 68 -18.56 5.67 13.86
C THR A 68 -18.06 6.59 12.75
N THR A 69 -18.74 6.57 11.63
CA THR A 69 -18.39 7.37 10.45
C THR A 69 -19.43 8.44 10.22
N SER A 70 -19.00 9.70 10.25
CA SER A 70 -19.83 10.88 9.97
C SER A 70 -19.42 11.47 8.64
N ILE A 71 -20.36 11.67 7.75
CA ILE A 71 -20.18 12.15 6.38
C ILE A 71 -20.87 13.49 6.24
N ASP A 72 -20.20 14.41 5.58
CA ASP A 72 -20.72 15.73 5.21
C ASP A 72 -20.39 16.05 3.76
N GLN A 73 -21.42 16.07 2.91
CA GLN A 73 -21.29 16.30 1.47
C GLN A 73 -22.15 17.48 1.02
N VAL A 74 -21.63 18.27 0.08
CA VAL A 74 -22.43 19.31 -0.60
C VAL A 74 -22.44 19.06 -2.10
N PHE A 75 -23.64 18.95 -2.62
CA PHE A 75 -23.92 18.80 -4.05
C PHE A 75 -24.41 20.13 -4.64
N GLU A 76 -23.99 20.43 -5.85
CA GLU A 76 -24.37 21.64 -6.60
C GLU A 76 -25.10 21.30 -7.89
N ASN A 77 -26.26 21.91 -8.10
CA ASN A 77 -26.98 21.86 -9.38
C ASN A 77 -26.47 22.98 -10.30
N ARG A 78 -25.57 22.64 -11.22
CA ARG A 78 -25.01 23.62 -12.18
C ARG A 78 -25.92 23.93 -13.37
N THR A 79 -27.12 23.39 -13.40
CA THR A 79 -28.08 23.67 -14.47
C THR A 79 -28.92 24.92 -14.19
N ASN A 80 -29.63 25.40 -15.19
CA ASN A 80 -30.54 26.53 -15.09
C ASN A 80 -31.98 26.12 -14.73
N ARG A 81 -32.18 24.86 -14.25
CA ARG A 81 -33.50 24.32 -13.87
C ARG A 81 -33.36 23.58 -12.55
N ALA A 82 -34.42 23.58 -11.76
CA ALA A 82 -34.50 22.73 -10.58
C ALA A 82 -34.46 21.25 -11.01
N GLN A 83 -33.73 20.42 -10.20
CA GLN A 83 -33.63 18.97 -10.46
C GLN A 83 -34.02 18.19 -9.21
N GLU A 84 -34.89 17.20 -9.39
CA GLU A 84 -35.17 16.17 -8.41
C GLU A 84 -34.08 15.10 -8.46
N ALA A 85 -33.77 14.51 -7.32
CA ALA A 85 -32.69 13.54 -7.21
C ALA A 85 -32.99 12.45 -6.18
N ILE A 86 -32.31 11.33 -6.36
CA ILE A 86 -32.27 10.23 -5.39
C ILE A 86 -30.85 10.18 -4.83
N TYR A 87 -30.72 10.30 -3.53
CA TYR A 87 -29.49 10.01 -2.83
C TYR A 87 -29.41 8.52 -2.55
N VAL A 88 -28.34 7.92 -2.98
CA VAL A 88 -28.10 6.49 -2.82
C VAL A 88 -26.75 6.32 -2.14
N PHE A 89 -26.74 5.61 -1.01
CA PHE A 89 -25.57 5.36 -0.22
C PHE A 89 -25.38 3.86 0.00
N PRO A 90 -24.35 3.22 -0.57
CA PRO A 90 -24.01 1.84 -0.30
C PRO A 90 -23.38 1.74 1.09
N LEU A 91 -23.96 0.92 1.97
CA LEU A 91 -23.48 0.72 3.33
C LEU A 91 -22.44 -0.42 3.40
N PRO A 92 -21.44 -0.32 4.29
CA PRO A 92 -20.65 -1.47 4.70
C PRO A 92 -21.52 -2.58 5.25
N HIS A 93 -21.11 -3.85 5.03
CA HIS A 93 -21.91 -4.97 5.52
C HIS A 93 -21.97 -5.00 7.05
N GLY A 94 -23.19 -5.02 7.58
CA GLY A 94 -23.44 -4.96 9.02
C GLY A 94 -23.39 -3.56 9.61
N ALA A 95 -23.21 -2.52 8.80
CA ALA A 95 -23.32 -1.14 9.27
C ALA A 95 -24.76 -0.76 9.58
N SER A 96 -24.93 0.12 10.56
CA SER A 96 -26.21 0.65 10.99
C SER A 96 -26.22 2.18 10.91
N VAL A 97 -27.13 2.74 10.14
CA VAL A 97 -27.32 4.19 10.05
C VAL A 97 -27.91 4.70 11.35
N ARG A 98 -27.24 5.65 11.98
CA ARG A 98 -27.69 6.30 13.22
C ARG A 98 -28.47 7.56 12.93
N GLU A 99 -27.95 8.39 12.03
CA GLU A 99 -28.55 9.68 11.70
C GLU A 99 -28.41 9.96 10.20
N PHE A 100 -29.47 10.54 9.63
CA PHE A 100 -29.45 11.11 8.30
C PHE A 100 -30.16 12.45 8.30
N THR A 101 -29.44 13.49 7.87
CA THR A 101 -29.96 14.86 7.86
C THR A 101 -29.77 15.46 6.46
N LEU A 102 -30.87 15.87 5.87
CA LEU A 102 -30.89 16.69 4.66
C LEU A 102 -31.20 18.13 5.05
N TYR A 103 -30.31 19.04 4.69
CA TYR A 103 -30.51 20.46 4.96
C TYR A 103 -31.39 21.08 3.88
N ASP A 104 -32.67 21.20 4.16
CA ASP A 104 -33.65 21.88 3.34
C ASP A 104 -34.64 22.64 4.22
N GLY A 105 -34.26 23.82 4.69
CA GLY A 105 -35.11 24.62 5.53
C GLY A 105 -35.52 23.99 6.85
N GLY A 106 -34.78 22.94 7.33
CA GLY A 106 -35.00 22.30 8.62
C GLY A 106 -35.91 21.07 8.60
N HIS A 107 -36.31 20.56 7.43
CA HIS A 107 -37.08 19.33 7.33
C HIS A 107 -36.20 18.08 7.37
N ARG A 108 -36.51 17.13 8.26
CA ARG A 108 -35.92 15.79 8.26
C ARG A 108 -36.68 14.91 7.28
N LEU A 109 -35.98 14.24 6.38
CA LEU A 109 -36.58 13.29 5.45
C LEU A 109 -36.47 11.86 6.00
N HIS A 110 -37.49 11.05 5.71
CA HIS A 110 -37.45 9.62 5.99
C HIS A 110 -36.61 8.92 4.94
N ALA A 111 -35.71 8.07 5.40
CA ALA A 111 -34.90 7.22 4.58
C ALA A 111 -35.34 5.77 4.71
N GLU A 112 -35.24 5.02 3.62
CA GLU A 112 -35.59 3.60 3.52
C GLU A 112 -34.31 2.76 3.34
N LEU A 113 -34.11 1.77 4.22
CA LEU A 113 -33.10 0.74 4.02
C LEU A 113 -33.66 -0.32 3.06
N ILE A 114 -32.98 -0.59 1.97
CA ILE A 114 -33.34 -1.58 0.97
C ILE A 114 -32.37 -2.76 0.98
N ASP A 115 -32.95 -3.98 0.85
CA ASP A 115 -32.16 -5.20 0.73
C ASP A 115 -31.34 -5.23 -0.58
N ARG A 116 -30.35 -6.14 -0.64
CA ARG A 116 -29.39 -6.25 -1.74
C ARG A 116 -30.03 -6.51 -3.11
N GLU A 117 -31.09 -7.32 -3.18
CA GLU A 117 -31.72 -7.67 -4.45
C GLU A 117 -32.50 -6.48 -5.01
N LYS A 118 -33.28 -5.85 -4.17
CA LYS A 118 -34.02 -4.64 -4.52
C LYS A 118 -33.08 -3.47 -4.86
N ALA A 119 -31.95 -3.34 -4.13
CA ALA A 119 -30.91 -2.40 -4.46
C ALA A 119 -30.28 -2.70 -5.83
N ARG A 120 -29.97 -3.96 -6.13
CA ARG A 120 -29.48 -4.40 -7.43
C ARG A 120 -30.44 -4.03 -8.57
N GLU A 121 -31.73 -4.33 -8.44
CA GLU A 121 -32.73 -4.00 -9.45
C GLU A 121 -32.80 -2.49 -9.73
N ILE A 122 -32.72 -1.69 -8.67
CA ILE A 122 -32.69 -0.22 -8.77
C ILE A 122 -31.43 0.23 -9.52
N TYR A 123 -30.25 -0.24 -9.14
CA TYR A 123 -29.00 0.12 -9.83
C TYR A 123 -28.99 -0.32 -11.29
N GLU A 124 -29.37 -1.55 -11.59
CA GLU A 124 -29.48 -2.03 -12.96
C GLU A 124 -30.48 -1.19 -13.78
N SER A 125 -31.62 -0.78 -13.19
CA SER A 125 -32.59 0.10 -13.81
C SER A 125 -32.00 1.48 -14.09
N ILE A 126 -31.27 2.05 -13.15
CA ILE A 126 -30.62 3.36 -13.31
C ILE A 126 -29.52 3.27 -14.37
N VAL A 127 -28.64 2.28 -14.30
CA VAL A 127 -27.58 2.05 -15.29
C VAL A 127 -28.17 1.91 -16.70
N ARG A 128 -29.27 1.14 -16.84
CA ARG A 128 -29.96 0.94 -18.12
C ARG A 128 -30.60 2.22 -18.66
N LYS A 129 -31.18 3.04 -17.78
CA LYS A 129 -31.83 4.31 -18.18
C LYS A 129 -30.81 5.40 -18.48
N ARG A 130 -29.78 5.53 -17.68
CA ARG A 130 -28.78 6.60 -17.81
C ARG A 130 -27.60 6.21 -18.71
N ARG A 131 -27.41 4.91 -18.97
CA ARG A 131 -26.28 4.35 -19.71
C ARG A 131 -24.94 4.72 -19.06
N ASP A 132 -24.91 4.75 -17.72
CA ASP A 132 -23.71 5.06 -16.94
C ASP A 132 -23.16 3.77 -16.31
N PRO A 133 -22.06 3.21 -16.85
CA PRO A 133 -21.51 1.94 -16.38
C PRO A 133 -20.83 2.07 -15.00
N ALA A 134 -20.47 3.27 -14.59
CA ALA A 134 -19.81 3.50 -13.32
C ALA A 134 -20.63 3.04 -12.11
N LEU A 135 -21.96 3.08 -12.21
CA LEU A 135 -22.87 2.62 -11.16
C LEU A 135 -22.83 1.11 -10.90
N LEU A 136 -22.24 0.32 -11.80
CA LEU A 136 -22.16 -1.14 -11.63
C LEU A 136 -21.36 -1.55 -10.41
N GLU A 137 -20.38 -0.77 -10.00
CA GLU A 137 -19.52 -1.05 -8.87
C GLU A 137 -20.29 -1.23 -7.55
N TYR A 138 -21.49 -0.67 -7.47
CA TYR A 138 -22.35 -0.69 -6.27
C TYR A 138 -23.42 -1.79 -6.28
N ILE A 139 -23.52 -2.55 -7.35
CA ILE A 139 -24.48 -3.65 -7.44
C ILE A 139 -24.08 -4.76 -6.46
N GLY A 140 -25.05 -5.14 -5.59
CA GLY A 140 -24.87 -6.24 -4.63
C GLY A 140 -24.46 -5.82 -3.23
N ARG A 141 -24.50 -4.51 -2.92
CA ARG A 141 -24.25 -3.95 -1.58
C ARG A 141 -25.56 -3.62 -0.88
N ASP A 142 -25.54 -3.64 0.47
CA ASP A 142 -26.62 -3.07 1.26
C ASP A 142 -26.68 -1.57 0.95
N THR A 143 -27.87 -1.01 0.73
CA THR A 143 -27.96 0.35 0.17
C THR A 143 -29.00 1.17 0.93
N TYR A 144 -28.63 2.39 1.26
CA TYR A 144 -29.52 3.39 1.82
C TYR A 144 -29.99 4.34 0.72
N ARG A 145 -31.28 4.52 0.61
CA ARG A 145 -31.90 5.34 -0.45
C ARG A 145 -32.78 6.41 0.16
N VAL A 146 -32.64 7.65 -0.33
CA VAL A 146 -33.45 8.79 0.06
C VAL A 146 -33.84 9.59 -1.16
N SER A 147 -35.12 9.89 -1.32
CA SER A 147 -35.59 10.87 -2.31
C SER A 147 -35.26 12.28 -1.84
N VAL A 148 -34.56 13.04 -2.65
CA VAL A 148 -34.15 14.40 -2.34
C VAL A 148 -35.07 15.36 -3.10
N PHE A 149 -35.68 16.32 -2.39
CA PHE A 149 -36.51 17.37 -3.00
C PHE A 149 -35.73 18.17 -4.04
N PRO A 150 -36.44 18.85 -4.97
CA PRO A 150 -35.77 19.57 -6.04
C PRO A 150 -34.68 20.49 -5.55
N ILE A 151 -33.49 20.32 -6.11
CA ILE A 151 -32.39 21.25 -5.89
C ILE A 151 -32.57 22.41 -6.87
N PRO A 152 -32.70 23.66 -6.38
CA PRO A 152 -32.91 24.81 -7.24
C PRO A 152 -31.85 24.95 -8.33
N ALA A 153 -32.21 25.64 -9.42
CA ALA A 153 -31.23 26.04 -10.43
C ALA A 153 -30.06 26.81 -9.79
N ARG A 154 -28.83 26.39 -10.08
CA ARG A 154 -27.60 26.95 -9.48
C ARG A 154 -27.55 26.90 -7.95
N GLY A 155 -28.39 26.07 -7.34
CA GLY A 155 -28.44 25.88 -5.89
C GLY A 155 -27.61 24.70 -5.40
N THR A 156 -27.43 24.63 -4.11
CA THR A 156 -26.68 23.56 -3.43
C THR A 156 -27.58 22.78 -2.48
N LYS A 157 -27.19 21.54 -2.18
CA LYS A 157 -27.80 20.70 -1.17
C LYS A 157 -26.73 20.06 -0.32
N ARG A 158 -26.84 20.20 1.01
CA ARG A 158 -25.96 19.57 1.97
C ARG A 158 -26.63 18.34 2.56
N ILE A 159 -25.87 17.25 2.62
CA ILE A 159 -26.30 15.97 3.18
C ILE A 159 -25.29 15.60 4.26
N GLN A 160 -25.82 15.23 5.44
CA GLN A 160 -25.02 14.67 6.51
C GLN A 160 -25.59 13.29 6.87
N MET A 161 -24.70 12.34 7.12
CA MET A 161 -25.06 11.00 7.52
C MET A 161 -24.07 10.47 8.55
N GLU A 162 -24.58 9.71 9.52
CA GLU A 162 -23.75 8.99 10.47
C GLU A 162 -24.14 7.52 10.49
N TYR A 163 -23.15 6.63 10.41
CA TYR A 163 -23.35 5.20 10.59
C TYR A 163 -22.27 4.60 11.50
N THR A 164 -22.60 3.45 12.08
CA THR A 164 -21.67 2.66 12.88
C THR A 164 -21.49 1.28 12.28
N GLU A 165 -20.29 0.74 12.41
CA GLU A 165 -19.94 -0.61 11.99
C GLU A 165 -19.01 -1.29 12.99
N LEU A 166 -19.07 -2.62 13.05
CA LEU A 166 -18.14 -3.42 13.82
C LEU A 166 -16.99 -3.88 12.91
N LEU A 167 -15.79 -3.39 13.20
CA LEU A 167 -14.60 -3.70 12.43
C LEU A 167 -14.13 -5.13 12.66
N LYS A 168 -13.62 -5.76 11.60
CA LYS A 168 -13.01 -7.09 11.67
C LYS A 168 -11.68 -7.01 12.42
N TYR A 169 -11.56 -7.84 13.46
CA TYR A 169 -10.33 -8.05 14.21
C TYR A 169 -9.72 -9.39 13.83
N ASP A 170 -8.49 -9.39 13.40
CA ASP A 170 -7.72 -10.60 13.08
C ASP A 170 -6.32 -10.53 13.68
N SER A 171 -6.09 -11.30 14.73
CA SER A 171 -4.77 -11.50 15.35
C SER A 171 -4.01 -10.20 15.66
N GLY A 172 -4.72 -9.17 16.14
CA GLY A 172 -4.15 -7.86 16.46
C GLY A 172 -4.24 -6.86 15.30
N LEU A 173 -4.74 -7.24 14.14
CA LEU A 173 -5.01 -6.34 13.02
C LEU A 173 -6.48 -5.95 13.00
N ILE A 174 -6.75 -4.68 12.82
CA ILE A 174 -8.08 -4.13 12.60
C ILE A 174 -8.07 -3.37 11.28
N SER A 175 -9.10 -3.59 10.47
CA SER A 175 -9.22 -2.99 9.14
C SER A 175 -10.51 -2.18 9.05
N TYR A 176 -10.36 -0.94 8.61
CA TYR A 176 -11.45 -0.03 8.27
C TYR A 176 -11.42 0.27 6.78
N THR A 177 -12.56 0.27 6.12
CA THR A 177 -12.67 0.62 4.71
C THR A 177 -13.75 1.67 4.53
N TYR A 178 -13.36 2.82 3.99
CA TYR A 178 -14.30 3.86 3.57
C TYR A 178 -14.35 3.92 2.03
N PRO A 179 -15.53 3.83 1.43
CA PRO A 179 -15.67 3.89 -0.01
C PRO A 179 -15.62 5.33 -0.48
N LEU A 180 -14.49 5.68 -1.03
CA LEU A 180 -14.18 7.02 -1.52
C LEU A 180 -14.23 7.14 -3.05
N SER A 181 -14.56 6.06 -3.77
CA SER A 181 -14.58 6.03 -5.24
C SER A 181 -15.75 6.80 -5.83
N THR A 182 -15.75 8.13 -5.68
CA THR A 182 -16.85 9.05 -6.09
C THR A 182 -16.65 9.73 -7.42
N GLU A 183 -15.46 9.66 -8.02
CA GLU A 183 -15.11 10.44 -9.19
C GLU A 183 -16.11 10.32 -10.35
N LYS A 184 -16.72 9.16 -10.46
CA LYS A 184 -17.64 8.80 -11.54
C LYS A 184 -18.98 9.53 -11.48
N PHE A 185 -19.31 10.08 -10.32
CA PHE A 185 -20.64 10.66 -10.05
C PHE A 185 -20.63 12.17 -9.91
N SER A 186 -19.46 12.77 -9.76
CA SER A 186 -19.33 14.21 -9.84
C SER A 186 -19.13 14.65 -11.29
N SER A 187 -19.92 15.61 -11.76
CA SER A 187 -19.75 16.18 -13.10
C SER A 187 -18.39 16.88 -13.28
N GLU A 188 -17.77 17.28 -12.16
CA GLU A 188 -16.49 17.99 -12.12
C GLU A 188 -15.61 17.41 -10.99
N PRO A 189 -14.29 17.67 -10.99
CA PRO A 189 -13.43 17.38 -9.86
C PRO A 189 -13.99 17.98 -8.57
N ILE A 190 -13.91 17.22 -7.47
CA ILE A 190 -14.38 17.64 -6.14
C ILE A 190 -13.41 18.69 -5.61
N GLU A 191 -13.93 19.85 -5.17
CA GLU A 191 -13.09 20.97 -4.72
C GLU A 191 -12.24 20.57 -3.48
N GLU A 192 -12.83 19.80 -2.54
CA GLU A 192 -12.16 19.33 -1.32
C GLU A 192 -12.66 17.92 -0.96
N VAL A 193 -11.74 16.99 -0.84
CA VAL A 193 -11.95 15.66 -0.24
C VAL A 193 -11.10 15.57 1.00
N ARG A 194 -11.72 15.31 2.16
CA ARG A 194 -11.02 15.17 3.43
C ARG A 194 -11.56 13.97 4.20
N VAL A 195 -10.65 13.12 4.66
CA VAL A 195 -10.95 12.01 5.57
C VAL A 195 -10.07 12.14 6.80
N SER A 196 -10.70 12.16 7.98
CA SER A 196 -10.03 12.19 9.27
C SER A 196 -10.45 10.98 10.08
N VAL A 197 -9.50 10.20 10.56
CA VAL A 197 -9.76 9.00 11.37
C VAL A 197 -9.07 9.16 12.72
N GLU A 198 -9.86 9.15 13.78
CA GLU A 198 -9.42 9.09 15.16
C GLU A 198 -9.57 7.66 15.66
N ILE A 199 -8.51 7.11 16.25
CA ILE A 199 -8.47 5.74 16.75
C ILE A 199 -8.15 5.78 18.24
N GLU A 200 -9.02 5.19 19.04
CA GLU A 200 -8.81 4.95 20.47
C GLU A 200 -8.84 3.44 20.74
N SER A 201 -7.84 2.93 21.46
CA SER A 201 -7.72 1.50 21.77
C SER A 201 -7.28 1.29 23.21
N THR A 202 -7.83 0.27 23.86
CA THR A 202 -7.37 -0.19 25.19
C THR A 202 -6.05 -0.94 25.12
N THR A 203 -5.68 -1.44 23.95
CA THR A 203 -4.41 -2.12 23.70
C THR A 203 -3.50 -1.18 22.87
N PRO A 204 -2.18 -1.12 23.17
CA PRO A 204 -1.26 -0.24 22.46
C PRO A 204 -1.30 -0.37 20.94
N ILE A 205 -1.39 0.77 20.24
CA ILE A 205 -1.41 0.87 18.78
C ILE A 205 0.01 0.92 18.26
N HIS A 206 0.37 0.02 17.35
CA HIS A 206 1.71 -0.04 16.76
C HIS A 206 1.76 0.55 15.36
N THR A 207 1.13 -0.09 14.40
CA THR A 207 1.10 0.34 13.00
C THR A 207 -0.23 1.02 12.72
N VAL A 208 -0.20 2.12 11.98
CA VAL A 208 -1.36 2.69 11.29
C VAL A 208 -0.94 2.89 9.84
N TYR A 209 -1.63 2.26 8.90
CA TYR A 209 -1.19 2.15 7.52
C TYR A 209 -2.36 2.09 6.54
N SER A 210 -2.29 2.87 5.48
CA SER A 210 -3.21 2.76 4.35
C SER A 210 -2.49 2.24 3.10
N PRO A 211 -2.93 1.09 2.52
CA PRO A 211 -2.38 0.59 1.27
C PRO A 211 -2.92 1.32 0.04
N THR A 212 -3.94 2.17 0.20
CA THR A 212 -4.63 2.85 -0.90
C THR A 212 -4.32 4.33 -0.99
N HIS A 213 -4.22 5.04 0.14
CA HIS A 213 -4.04 6.48 0.20
C HIS A 213 -2.82 6.86 1.03
N ASP A 214 -2.20 8.00 0.71
CA ASP A 214 -1.10 8.54 1.49
C ASP A 214 -1.65 9.35 2.67
N MET A 215 -1.81 8.70 3.82
CA MET A 215 -2.35 9.31 5.02
C MET A 215 -1.25 9.87 5.91
N LYS A 216 -1.44 11.06 6.42
CA LYS A 216 -0.62 11.62 7.50
C LYS A 216 -1.07 11.00 8.81
N VAL A 217 -0.14 10.32 9.51
CA VAL A 217 -0.42 9.63 10.77
C VAL A 217 0.31 10.32 11.90
N ASP A 218 -0.43 10.66 12.95
CA ASP A 218 0.08 11.14 14.24
C ASP A 218 -0.37 10.19 15.35
N LYS A 219 0.54 9.90 16.28
CA LYS A 219 0.28 9.06 17.47
C LYS A 219 0.69 9.83 18.72
N PRO A 220 -0.21 10.60 19.33
CA PRO A 220 0.11 11.40 20.51
C PRO A 220 0.48 10.55 21.71
N ASP A 221 -0.09 9.35 21.82
CA ASP A 221 0.27 8.37 22.84
C ASP A 221 0.20 6.93 22.32
N THR A 222 0.30 5.93 23.20
CA THR A 222 0.30 4.51 22.81
C THR A 222 -1.08 3.97 22.47
N HIS A 223 -2.16 4.63 22.86
CA HIS A 223 -3.53 4.14 22.78
C HIS A 223 -4.38 4.98 21.84
N SER A 224 -3.84 6.08 21.31
CA SER A 224 -4.53 6.94 20.38
C SER A 224 -3.72 7.19 19.09
N ALA A 225 -4.41 7.34 17.98
CA ALA A 225 -3.82 7.70 16.71
C ALA A 225 -4.79 8.55 15.88
N PHE A 226 -4.23 9.47 15.09
CA PHE A 226 -4.96 10.28 14.11
C PHE A 226 -4.38 10.00 12.73
N ALA A 227 -5.24 9.70 11.77
CA ALA A 227 -4.84 9.51 10.37
C ALA A 227 -5.68 10.43 9.49
N THR A 228 -5.04 11.28 8.68
CA THR A 228 -5.71 12.27 7.85
C THR A 228 -5.26 12.18 6.40
N PHE A 229 -6.22 12.34 5.50
CA PHE A 229 -6.04 12.43 4.06
C PHE A 229 -6.82 13.65 3.57
N GLU A 230 -6.21 14.46 2.71
CA GLU A 230 -6.83 15.64 2.12
C GLU A 230 -6.30 15.86 0.71
N GLU A 231 -7.21 16.03 -0.23
CA GLU A 231 -6.93 16.39 -1.63
C GLU A 231 -7.90 17.45 -2.14
N HIS A 232 -7.43 18.25 -3.08
CA HIS A 232 -8.20 19.31 -3.72
C HIS A 232 -8.26 19.14 -5.23
N GLY A 233 -9.40 19.46 -5.83
CA GLY A 233 -9.59 19.38 -7.27
C GLY A 233 -9.44 17.97 -7.81
N THR A 234 -9.84 16.98 -7.02
CA THR A 234 -9.61 15.54 -7.29
C THR A 234 -10.89 14.82 -7.68
N LYS A 235 -10.70 13.69 -8.33
CA LYS A 235 -11.73 12.68 -8.56
C LYS A 235 -11.26 11.36 -7.96
N PRO A 236 -11.62 11.05 -6.71
CA PRO A 236 -11.23 9.79 -6.07
C PRO A 236 -11.67 8.57 -6.87
N ASN A 237 -10.79 7.63 -7.10
CA ASN A 237 -11.01 6.47 -7.95
C ASN A 237 -10.83 5.12 -7.25
N MET A 238 -10.58 5.14 -5.95
CA MET A 238 -10.45 3.95 -5.12
C MET A 238 -10.93 4.20 -3.70
N ASP A 239 -11.35 3.11 -3.04
CA ASP A 239 -11.79 3.15 -1.67
C ASP A 239 -10.60 3.37 -0.72
N LEU A 240 -10.82 4.09 0.37
CA LEU A 240 -9.82 4.27 1.40
C LEU A 240 -9.81 3.06 2.32
N VAL A 241 -8.70 2.34 2.37
CA VAL A 241 -8.46 1.23 3.30
C VAL A 241 -7.46 1.68 4.35
N LEU A 242 -7.80 1.48 5.61
CA LEU A 242 -6.93 1.76 6.75
C LEU A 242 -6.76 0.50 7.59
N HIS A 243 -5.53 0.12 7.82
CA HIS A 243 -5.15 -0.96 8.73
C HIS A 243 -4.45 -0.38 9.95
N TYR A 244 -4.79 -0.88 11.13
CA TYR A 244 -3.99 -0.62 12.32
C TYR A 244 -3.80 -1.89 13.14
N THR A 245 -2.64 -1.98 13.79
CA THR A 245 -2.29 -3.14 14.62
C THR A 245 -2.22 -2.74 16.08
N VAL A 246 -2.74 -3.62 16.94
CA VAL A 246 -2.70 -3.46 18.38
C VAL A 246 -1.98 -4.65 19.02
N SER A 247 -1.13 -4.40 20.02
CA SER A 247 -0.37 -5.45 20.71
C SER A 247 0.20 -4.94 22.03
N GLU A 248 0.31 -5.81 23.03
CA GLU A 248 1.05 -5.57 24.29
C GLU A 248 2.57 -5.80 24.14
N LYS A 249 3.04 -6.29 22.98
CA LYS A 249 4.45 -6.62 22.74
C LYS A 249 5.26 -5.34 22.44
N ASP A 250 6.56 -5.39 22.71
CA ASP A 250 7.51 -4.30 22.40
C ASP A 250 7.54 -3.93 20.90
N VAL A 251 7.31 -4.92 20.02
CA VAL A 251 7.15 -4.72 18.57
C VAL A 251 5.87 -5.42 18.13
N GLY A 252 4.93 -4.65 17.61
CA GLY A 252 3.73 -5.17 16.99
C GLY A 252 4.07 -5.69 15.59
N THR A 253 3.73 -6.94 15.31
CA THR A 253 3.91 -7.57 14.01
C THR A 253 2.61 -8.20 13.54
N ASN A 254 2.31 -8.07 12.25
CA ASN A 254 1.16 -8.74 11.61
C ASN A 254 1.50 -9.08 10.16
N THR A 255 0.85 -10.11 9.60
CA THR A 255 1.07 -10.53 8.21
C THR A 255 -0.26 -10.75 7.50
N LEU A 256 -0.42 -10.13 6.35
CA LEU A 256 -1.52 -10.32 5.42
C LEU A 256 -1.07 -11.16 4.23
N THR A 257 -2.00 -11.92 3.65
CA THR A 257 -1.74 -12.77 2.48
C THR A 257 -2.75 -12.49 1.38
N TYR A 258 -2.32 -12.72 0.14
CA TYR A 258 -3.15 -12.71 -1.06
C TYR A 258 -2.72 -13.84 -2.00
N LYS A 259 -3.65 -14.62 -2.53
CA LYS A 259 -3.34 -15.72 -3.44
C LYS A 259 -4.51 -16.06 -4.35
N GLU A 260 -4.29 -15.97 -5.65
CA GLU A 260 -5.21 -16.49 -6.66
C GLU A 260 -5.08 -18.03 -6.75
N PRO A 261 -6.18 -18.74 -7.06
CA PRO A 261 -6.13 -20.17 -7.30
C PRO A 261 -5.17 -20.51 -8.45
N GLY A 262 -4.27 -21.47 -8.19
CA GLY A 262 -3.30 -21.95 -9.19
C GLY A 262 -2.08 -21.04 -9.39
N GLU A 263 -1.98 -19.90 -8.70
CA GLU A 263 -0.82 -19.01 -8.73
C GLU A 263 -0.06 -19.01 -7.40
N ASP A 264 1.19 -18.53 -7.42
CA ASP A 264 1.94 -18.30 -6.20
C ASP A 264 1.37 -17.08 -5.44
N GLY A 265 1.33 -17.19 -4.12
CA GLY A 265 0.75 -16.16 -3.26
C GLY A 265 1.69 -14.98 -3.00
N PHE A 266 1.15 -13.96 -2.37
CA PHE A 266 1.85 -12.77 -1.89
C PHE A 266 1.60 -12.60 -0.41
N PHE A 267 2.56 -12.03 0.30
CA PHE A 267 2.38 -11.63 1.69
C PHE A 267 2.89 -10.22 1.93
N LEU A 268 2.32 -9.57 2.93
CA LEU A 268 2.75 -8.30 3.50
C LEU A 268 2.94 -8.48 4.99
N LEU A 269 4.19 -8.43 5.46
CA LEU A 269 4.52 -8.31 6.87
C LEU A 269 4.61 -6.84 7.26
N MET A 270 3.88 -6.47 8.29
CA MET A 270 3.92 -5.16 8.93
C MET A 270 4.58 -5.28 10.29
N ALA A 271 5.52 -4.41 10.63
CA ALA A 271 6.12 -4.36 11.94
C ALA A 271 6.37 -2.91 12.38
N ALA A 272 6.07 -2.60 13.63
CA ALA A 272 6.37 -1.29 14.21
C ALA A 272 6.70 -1.42 15.69
N PRO A 273 7.65 -0.61 16.23
CA PRO A 273 7.99 -0.60 17.64
C PRO A 273 6.86 0.07 18.45
N SER A 274 6.70 -0.35 19.71
CA SER A 274 5.85 0.37 20.64
C SER A 274 6.43 1.76 20.94
N ALA A 275 5.56 2.72 21.22
CA ALA A 275 6.01 4.05 21.64
C ALA A 275 6.79 4.00 22.98
N GLU A 276 6.49 3.03 23.85
CA GLU A 276 7.25 2.82 25.08
C GLU A 276 8.66 2.31 24.80
N LEU A 277 8.83 1.37 23.88
CA LEU A 277 10.15 0.89 23.48
C LEU A 277 10.97 2.04 22.88
N ALA A 278 10.34 2.88 22.09
CA ALA A 278 10.94 4.07 21.52
C ALA A 278 11.38 5.08 22.59
N LYS A 279 10.61 5.25 23.68
CA LYS A 279 10.93 6.17 24.79
C LYS A 279 11.96 5.60 25.78
N ARG A 280 11.95 4.30 26.02
CA ARG A 280 12.76 3.65 27.07
C ARG A 280 14.24 3.53 26.75
N LYS A 281 14.64 3.51 25.48
CA LYS A 281 16.05 3.30 25.09
C LYS A 281 16.40 4.13 23.88
N VAL A 282 16.74 5.39 24.11
CA VAL A 282 17.56 6.12 23.13
C VAL A 282 18.85 5.36 22.96
N ARG A 283 19.03 4.73 21.79
CA ARG A 283 20.25 3.93 21.54
C ARG A 283 21.37 4.83 21.11
N PRO A 284 22.54 4.64 21.71
CA PRO A 284 23.72 5.35 21.27
C PRO A 284 24.05 4.91 19.82
N LYS A 285 24.35 5.88 19.00
CA LYS A 285 24.79 5.70 17.62
C LYS A 285 26.15 6.32 17.38
N ASP A 286 26.81 5.84 16.35
CA ASP A 286 28.08 6.38 15.86
C ASP A 286 27.80 7.02 14.49
N VAL A 287 28.15 8.31 14.30
CA VAL A 287 27.86 9.00 13.05
C VAL A 287 29.07 9.77 12.55
N VAL A 288 29.45 9.48 11.31
CA VAL A 288 30.47 10.22 10.60
C VAL A 288 29.84 11.08 9.51
N PHE A 289 30.07 12.37 9.57
CA PHE A 289 29.70 13.29 8.51
C PHE A 289 30.88 13.53 7.59
N VAL A 290 30.67 13.33 6.32
CA VAL A 290 31.64 13.58 5.26
C VAL A 290 31.05 14.61 4.32
N LEU A 291 31.56 15.84 4.41
CA LEU A 291 31.04 16.98 3.66
C LEU A 291 32.03 17.42 2.60
N ASP A 292 31.57 17.45 1.37
CA ASP A 292 32.24 18.11 0.25
C ASP A 292 32.25 19.63 0.48
N LYS A 293 33.43 20.21 0.39
CA LYS A 293 33.62 21.66 0.37
C LYS A 293 34.41 22.13 -0.85
N SER A 294 34.36 21.37 -1.95
CA SER A 294 34.94 21.75 -3.23
C SER A 294 34.41 23.08 -3.77
N GLY A 295 35.05 23.63 -4.80
CA GLY A 295 34.67 24.93 -5.34
C GLY A 295 33.24 25.00 -5.87
N SER A 296 32.66 23.90 -6.36
CA SER A 296 31.25 23.75 -6.82
C SER A 296 30.22 23.93 -5.71
N MET A 297 30.60 23.66 -4.45
CA MET A 297 29.76 23.89 -3.28
C MET A 297 29.64 25.37 -2.89
N SER A 298 30.28 26.30 -3.58
CA SER A 298 30.26 27.72 -3.24
C SER A 298 28.84 28.33 -3.27
N GLY A 299 28.66 29.37 -2.47
CA GLY A 299 27.40 30.12 -2.40
C GLY A 299 26.39 29.44 -1.48
N GLU A 300 25.16 29.31 -1.93
CA GLU A 300 24.05 28.82 -1.14
C GLU A 300 24.22 27.36 -0.71
N LYS A 301 24.82 26.50 -1.54
CA LYS A 301 25.00 25.08 -1.23
C LYS A 301 25.78 24.85 0.07
N ILE A 302 26.93 25.55 0.25
CA ILE A 302 27.74 25.37 1.46
C ILE A 302 27.00 25.89 2.69
N GLU A 303 26.24 26.98 2.58
CA GLU A 303 25.48 27.52 3.70
C GLU A 303 24.33 26.57 4.12
N GLN A 304 23.61 25.99 3.16
CA GLN A 304 22.59 24.99 3.42
C GLN A 304 23.21 23.69 4.03
N ALA A 305 24.36 23.27 3.55
CA ALA A 305 25.09 22.14 4.12
C ALA A 305 25.54 22.40 5.55
N LYS A 306 25.94 23.63 5.89
CA LYS A 306 26.22 24.04 7.29
C LYS A 306 24.95 23.96 8.14
N GLY A 307 23.81 24.45 7.64
CA GLY A 307 22.52 24.33 8.33
C GLY A 307 22.16 22.88 8.63
N ALA A 308 22.32 21.97 7.66
CA ALA A 308 22.12 20.55 7.84
C ALA A 308 23.03 19.93 8.91
N LEU A 309 24.33 20.29 8.93
CA LEU A 309 25.26 19.85 9.96
C LEU A 309 24.91 20.38 11.35
N LEU A 310 24.49 21.63 11.46
CA LEU A 310 24.04 22.22 12.72
C LEU A 310 22.80 21.52 13.26
N PHE A 311 21.81 21.24 12.40
CA PHE A 311 20.65 20.46 12.77
C PHE A 311 21.04 19.09 13.31
N PHE A 312 21.95 18.40 12.62
CA PHE A 312 22.48 17.12 13.08
C PHE A 312 23.13 17.20 14.46
N LEU A 313 24.04 18.14 14.66
CA LEU A 313 24.72 18.32 15.96
C LEU A 313 23.72 18.59 17.10
N ASN A 314 22.59 19.24 16.79
CA ASN A 314 21.51 19.46 17.74
C ASN A 314 20.66 18.20 18.01
N SER A 315 20.64 17.25 17.08
CA SER A 315 19.88 16.00 17.18
C SER A 315 20.63 14.87 17.85
N LEU A 316 21.92 15.08 18.21
CA LEU A 316 22.73 14.08 18.90
C LEU A 316 22.33 13.97 20.37
N ASN A 317 22.31 12.73 20.86
CA ASN A 317 22.15 12.41 22.27
C ASN A 317 23.53 12.35 22.97
N GLY A 318 23.58 12.62 24.26
CA GLY A 318 24.83 12.63 24.99
C GLY A 318 25.60 11.30 25.01
N GLN A 319 24.95 10.20 24.65
CA GLN A 319 25.57 8.88 24.51
C GLN A 319 26.06 8.57 23.08
N ASP A 320 25.74 9.42 22.12
CA ASP A 320 26.18 9.27 20.72
C ASP A 320 27.65 9.63 20.61
N ARG A 321 28.31 9.11 19.57
CA ARG A 321 29.61 9.54 19.13
C ARG A 321 29.54 10.04 17.70
N PHE A 322 30.32 11.02 17.37
CA PHE A 322 30.31 11.60 16.02
C PHE A 322 31.70 12.04 15.55
N ARG A 323 31.84 12.23 14.25
CA ARG A 323 32.97 12.90 13.62
C ARG A 323 32.51 13.73 12.44
N ILE A 324 33.14 14.88 12.21
CA ILE A 324 32.98 15.68 11.01
C ILE A 324 34.26 15.57 10.21
N ILE A 325 34.13 15.17 8.96
CA ILE A 325 35.19 15.14 7.95
C ILE A 325 34.78 16.08 6.83
N THR A 326 35.68 16.96 6.45
CA THR A 326 35.48 17.81 5.27
C THR A 326 36.55 17.54 4.25
N PHE A 327 36.20 17.60 2.98
CA PHE A 327 37.16 17.33 1.93
C PHE A 327 37.05 18.31 0.75
N SER A 328 38.15 18.51 0.08
CA SER A 328 38.31 19.17 -1.20
C SER A 328 39.55 18.56 -1.89
N ASN A 329 40.63 19.32 -2.16
CA ASN A 329 41.92 18.73 -2.56
C ASN A 329 42.59 17.93 -1.43
N THR A 330 42.18 18.14 -0.20
CA THR A 330 42.69 17.45 1.00
C THR A 330 41.54 17.13 1.93
N VAL A 331 41.72 16.04 2.68
CA VAL A 331 40.77 15.60 3.70
C VAL A 331 41.15 16.19 5.04
N ARG A 332 40.18 16.69 5.77
CA ARG A 332 40.35 17.21 7.12
C ARG A 332 39.37 16.56 8.10
N VAL A 333 39.90 15.82 9.03
CA VAL A 333 39.20 15.25 10.17
C VAL A 333 39.18 16.28 11.29
N HIS A 334 38.01 16.75 11.68
CA HIS A 334 37.86 17.83 12.67
C HIS A 334 37.75 17.29 14.11
N GLY A 335 38.32 18.02 15.05
CA GLY A 335 38.37 17.68 16.49
C GLY A 335 39.67 16.99 16.91
N LEU A 336 39.85 16.80 18.21
CA LEU A 336 41.08 16.25 18.78
C LEU A 336 41.07 14.71 18.74
N GLY A 337 42.22 14.10 18.55
CA GLY A 337 42.43 12.67 18.55
C GLY A 337 42.06 11.96 17.26
N LYS A 338 42.28 10.63 17.23
CA LYS A 338 41.84 9.72 16.15
C LYS A 338 40.56 9.05 16.63
N GLY A 339 39.61 8.84 15.72
CA GLY A 339 38.35 8.15 16.01
C GLY A 339 37.18 9.07 16.38
N LEU A 340 36.09 8.46 16.83
CA LEU A 340 34.84 9.14 17.10
C LEU A 340 34.84 9.89 18.44
N LEU A 341 34.28 11.10 18.45
CA LEU A 341 34.18 11.95 19.63
C LEU A 341 32.82 11.73 20.34
N PRO A 342 32.78 11.63 21.68
CA PRO A 342 31.52 11.66 22.42
C PRO A 342 30.75 12.96 22.11
N ALA A 343 29.42 12.87 21.98
CA ALA A 343 28.56 14.04 21.76
C ALA A 343 28.35 14.86 23.05
N SER A 344 29.46 15.21 23.72
CA SER A 344 29.47 16.09 24.87
C SER A 344 29.17 17.55 24.45
N ARG A 345 28.69 18.37 25.39
CA ARG A 345 28.47 19.80 25.16
C ARG A 345 29.74 20.50 24.62
N ALA A 346 30.93 20.14 25.13
CA ALA A 346 32.18 20.73 24.68
C ALA A 346 32.50 20.35 23.23
N ASN A 347 32.43 19.07 22.88
CA ASN A 347 32.73 18.61 21.54
C ASN A 347 31.70 19.11 20.50
N THR A 348 30.41 19.16 20.85
CA THR A 348 29.37 19.71 19.95
C THR A 348 29.51 21.23 19.80
N ALA A 349 29.91 21.97 20.84
CA ALA A 349 30.18 23.39 20.71
C ALA A 349 31.38 23.66 19.81
N GLN A 350 32.49 22.93 19.98
CA GLN A 350 33.63 23.03 19.09
C GLN A 350 33.30 22.67 17.63
N ALA A 351 32.46 21.63 17.45
CA ALA A 351 32.01 21.26 16.10
C ALA A 351 31.20 22.35 15.45
N ARG A 352 30.34 23.06 16.18
CA ARG A 352 29.56 24.20 15.65
C ARG A 352 30.48 25.35 15.22
N GLU A 353 31.53 25.65 15.98
CA GLU A 353 32.52 26.66 15.56
C GLU A 353 33.23 26.26 14.26
N VAL A 354 33.61 24.99 14.14
CA VAL A 354 34.19 24.45 12.90
C VAL A 354 33.21 24.62 11.73
N VAL A 355 31.94 24.21 11.90
CA VAL A 355 30.92 24.32 10.84
C VAL A 355 30.72 25.77 10.41
N ALA A 356 30.67 26.70 11.32
CA ALA A 356 30.50 28.13 11.03
C ALA A 356 31.65 28.68 10.14
N GLN A 357 32.87 28.15 10.27
CA GLN A 357 34.05 28.59 9.53
C GLN A 357 34.26 27.87 8.18
N LEU A 358 33.42 26.89 7.83
CA LEU A 358 33.58 26.18 6.56
C LEU A 358 33.39 27.13 5.37
N SER A 359 34.26 26.98 4.37
CA SER A 359 34.16 27.68 3.11
C SER A 359 34.52 26.73 1.96
N ALA A 360 33.83 26.90 0.85
CA ALA A 360 34.05 26.08 -0.34
C ALA A 360 35.29 26.50 -1.11
N SER A 361 36.13 25.54 -1.49
CA SER A 361 37.31 25.77 -2.33
C SER A 361 38.00 24.45 -2.77
N GLY A 362 38.67 24.46 -3.89
CA GLY A 362 39.50 23.33 -4.38
C GLY A 362 38.72 22.29 -5.20
N GLY A 363 39.37 21.18 -5.46
CA GLY A 363 38.76 20.03 -6.17
C GLY A 363 38.07 19.04 -5.20
N THR A 364 37.89 17.76 -5.59
CA THR A 364 37.02 16.80 -4.94
C THR A 364 37.71 15.46 -4.79
N ASP A 365 38.30 15.16 -3.61
CA ASP A 365 38.97 13.90 -3.27
C ASP A 365 38.04 12.98 -2.48
N ILE A 366 37.16 12.30 -3.18
CA ILE A 366 36.15 11.41 -2.59
C ILE A 366 36.81 10.17 -1.95
N HIS A 367 37.79 9.58 -2.62
CA HIS A 367 38.47 8.36 -2.19
C HIS A 367 39.06 8.52 -0.78
N SER A 368 39.93 9.50 -0.59
CA SER A 368 40.59 9.74 0.69
C SER A 368 39.60 10.17 1.79
N ALA A 369 38.52 10.84 1.40
CA ALA A 369 37.46 11.22 2.36
C ALA A 369 36.71 10.00 2.92
N LEU A 370 36.31 9.06 2.06
CA LEU A 370 35.63 7.83 2.45
C LEU A 370 36.58 6.86 3.18
N GLU A 371 37.85 6.76 2.76
CA GLU A 371 38.87 6.02 3.51
C GLU A 371 38.99 6.52 4.95
N SER A 372 39.19 7.81 5.12
CA SER A 372 39.27 8.44 6.45
C SER A 372 38.01 8.24 7.29
N ALA A 373 36.85 8.20 6.67
CA ALA A 373 35.57 8.00 7.36
C ALA A 373 35.36 6.55 7.81
N LEU A 374 35.78 5.59 6.99
CA LEU A 374 35.63 4.16 7.30
C LEU A 374 36.78 3.63 8.19
N ASP A 375 37.87 4.39 8.32
CA ASP A 375 38.94 4.09 9.30
C ASP A 375 38.59 4.46 10.77
N MET A 376 37.39 5.05 10.98
CA MET A 376 36.93 5.38 12.34
C MET A 376 36.69 4.14 13.19
N ASP A 377 36.81 4.32 14.54
CA ASP A 377 36.61 3.29 15.57
C ASP A 377 35.13 3.02 15.85
N PHE A 378 34.38 2.53 14.86
CA PHE A 378 32.99 2.10 15.07
C PHE A 378 32.91 0.98 16.10
N THR A 379 31.91 1.06 16.98
CA THR A 379 31.73 0.06 18.05
C THR A 379 30.69 -0.97 17.63
N GLU A 380 31.05 -2.24 17.69
CA GLU A 380 30.12 -3.34 17.41
C GLU A 380 28.88 -3.24 18.33
N GLY A 381 27.72 -3.48 17.75
CA GLY A 381 26.43 -3.38 18.44
C GLY A 381 25.87 -1.97 18.58
N ARG A 382 26.56 -0.93 18.11
CA ARG A 382 25.98 0.42 17.94
C ARG A 382 25.49 0.60 16.50
N ALA A 383 24.42 1.37 16.31
CA ALA A 383 24.02 1.80 14.98
C ALA A 383 25.09 2.77 14.45
N SER A 384 25.72 2.41 13.33
CA SER A 384 26.81 3.19 12.75
C SER A 384 26.39 3.73 11.38
N TYR A 385 26.50 5.05 11.22
CA TYR A 385 26.07 5.77 10.03
C TYR A 385 27.19 6.64 9.49
N LEU A 386 27.38 6.56 8.18
CA LEU A 386 28.22 7.48 7.46
C LEU A 386 27.33 8.30 6.54
N VAL A 387 27.34 9.61 6.70
CA VAL A 387 26.54 10.56 5.91
C VAL A 387 27.46 11.33 5.02
N PHE A 388 27.36 11.06 3.74
CA PHE A 388 28.20 11.62 2.69
C PHE A 388 27.40 12.60 1.84
N LEU A 389 27.87 13.86 1.77
CA LEU A 389 27.26 14.90 0.97
C LEU A 389 28.30 15.45 -0.02
N THR A 390 27.96 15.42 -1.32
CA THR A 390 28.79 15.93 -2.41
C THR A 390 27.92 16.52 -3.52
N ASP A 391 28.45 17.45 -4.28
CA ASP A 391 27.82 18.03 -5.47
C ASP A 391 28.61 17.78 -6.76
N GLY A 392 29.64 16.93 -6.72
CA GLY A 392 30.54 16.75 -7.83
C GLY A 392 31.07 15.33 -8.03
N LEU A 393 31.85 15.21 -9.07
CA LEU A 393 32.64 14.02 -9.41
C LEU A 393 34.02 14.06 -8.72
N PRO A 394 34.68 12.90 -8.48
CA PRO A 394 36.06 12.90 -8.02
C PRO A 394 37.00 13.54 -9.06
N THR A 395 37.73 14.57 -8.66
CA THR A 395 38.63 15.32 -9.50
C THR A 395 40.06 15.31 -9.03
N VAL A 396 40.30 14.81 -7.80
CA VAL A 396 41.58 14.73 -7.13
C VAL A 396 41.74 13.34 -6.51
N GLY A 397 42.99 12.87 -6.42
CA GLY A 397 43.30 11.54 -5.88
C GLY A 397 42.89 10.43 -6.85
N GLU A 398 42.30 9.37 -6.32
CA GLU A 398 41.70 8.33 -7.16
C GLU A 398 40.39 8.84 -7.76
N THR A 399 40.34 8.86 -9.07
CA THR A 399 39.17 9.34 -9.83
C THR A 399 38.42 8.23 -10.56
N ASN A 400 38.95 7.01 -10.55
CA ASN A 400 38.30 5.86 -11.13
C ASN A 400 37.16 5.42 -10.19
N ILE A 401 35.93 5.59 -10.63
CA ILE A 401 34.71 5.32 -9.87
C ILE A 401 34.68 3.86 -9.41
N GLY A 402 35.00 2.90 -10.29
CA GLY A 402 35.00 1.48 -9.95
C GLY A 402 36.06 1.11 -8.89
N ALA A 403 37.20 1.77 -8.92
CA ALA A 403 38.26 1.60 -7.91
C ALA A 403 37.77 2.13 -6.54
N ILE A 404 37.12 3.31 -6.53
CA ILE A 404 36.57 3.89 -5.31
C ILE A 404 35.46 2.99 -4.72
N GLU A 405 34.52 2.53 -5.54
CA GLU A 405 33.44 1.63 -5.12
C GLU A 405 33.99 0.35 -4.47
N LYS A 406 34.97 -0.28 -5.12
CA LYS A 406 35.62 -1.50 -4.63
C LYS A 406 36.28 -1.25 -3.29
N ALA A 407 37.09 -0.20 -3.19
CA ALA A 407 37.80 0.16 -1.97
C ALA A 407 36.86 0.43 -0.81
N VAL A 408 35.79 1.21 -1.03
CA VAL A 408 34.80 1.52 0.01
C VAL A 408 34.10 0.26 0.50
N ARG A 409 33.75 -0.67 -0.38
CA ARG A 409 33.17 -1.95 0.01
C ARG A 409 34.12 -2.81 0.83
N GLU A 410 35.41 -2.87 0.44
CA GLU A 410 36.43 -3.61 1.16
C GLU A 410 36.66 -3.02 2.56
N TRP A 411 36.75 -1.70 2.69
CA TRP A 411 36.93 -1.04 3.99
C TRP A 411 35.72 -1.18 4.93
N ASN A 412 34.50 -1.12 4.35
CA ASN A 412 33.28 -1.16 5.13
C ASN A 412 32.84 -2.58 5.52
N GLY A 413 33.27 -3.60 4.76
CA GLY A 413 32.75 -4.97 4.87
C GLY A 413 31.35 -5.12 4.30
N ASP A 414 30.81 -6.33 4.34
CA ASP A 414 29.50 -6.67 3.82
C ASP A 414 28.58 -7.35 4.85
N GLY A 415 27.30 -7.38 4.59
CA GLY A 415 26.30 -8.08 5.41
C GLY A 415 26.42 -7.75 6.91
N SER A 416 26.58 -8.78 7.73
CA SER A 416 26.70 -8.66 9.20
C SER A 416 28.06 -8.09 9.66
N GLY A 417 29.07 -8.12 8.79
CA GLY A 417 30.40 -7.54 9.05
C GLY A 417 30.50 -6.06 8.68
N ARG A 418 29.46 -5.44 8.18
CA ARG A 418 29.44 -4.03 7.76
C ARG A 418 29.70 -3.10 8.94
N ARG A 419 30.66 -2.18 8.77
CA ARG A 419 31.06 -1.22 9.82
C ARG A 419 30.04 -0.08 9.97
N ALA A 420 29.54 0.46 8.84
CA ALA A 420 28.57 1.56 8.84
C ALA A 420 27.62 1.49 7.63
N ARG A 421 26.40 1.99 7.77
CA ARG A 421 25.50 2.25 6.64
C ARG A 421 25.85 3.60 6.01
N LEU A 422 25.96 3.61 4.68
CA LEU A 422 26.37 4.79 3.93
C LEU A 422 25.17 5.50 3.32
N PHE A 423 24.79 6.63 3.88
CA PHE A 423 23.74 7.51 3.35
C PHE A 423 24.39 8.61 2.51
N VAL A 424 23.95 8.72 1.24
CA VAL A 424 24.57 9.62 0.27
C VAL A 424 23.60 10.71 -0.13
N PHE A 425 24.06 11.96 -0.12
CA PHE A 425 23.31 13.13 -0.60
C PHE A 425 24.05 13.73 -1.78
N GLY A 426 23.41 13.64 -2.97
CA GLY A 426 23.91 14.27 -4.19
C GLY A 426 23.25 15.62 -4.39
N ALA A 427 24.00 16.72 -4.35
CA ALA A 427 23.49 18.07 -4.45
C ALA A 427 23.69 18.65 -5.87
N GLY A 428 22.61 18.99 -6.56
CA GLY A 428 22.66 19.54 -7.91
C GLY A 428 22.58 18.46 -9.00
N TYR A 429 22.90 18.84 -10.23
CA TYR A 429 22.81 17.97 -11.41
C TYR A 429 24.17 17.44 -11.89
N ASP A 430 25.27 17.91 -11.31
CA ASP A 430 26.63 17.56 -11.75
C ASP A 430 27.14 16.26 -11.12
N VAL A 431 26.36 15.63 -10.25
CA VAL A 431 26.72 14.38 -9.57
C VAL A 431 26.55 13.18 -10.51
N ASN A 432 27.46 12.21 -10.39
CA ASN A 432 27.28 10.91 -11.03
C ASN A 432 26.30 10.05 -10.23
N THR A 433 25.05 10.02 -10.70
CA THR A 433 23.98 9.30 -10.01
C THR A 433 24.26 7.80 -9.89
N HIS A 434 24.87 7.17 -10.89
CA HIS A 434 25.24 5.75 -10.86
C HIS A 434 26.25 5.45 -9.76
N PHE A 435 27.27 6.29 -9.66
CA PHE A 435 28.30 6.16 -8.62
C PHE A 435 27.74 6.31 -7.22
N LEU A 436 26.94 7.35 -6.99
CA LEU A 436 26.36 7.60 -5.67
C LEU A 436 25.39 6.48 -5.23
N GLU A 437 24.56 5.97 -6.17
CA GLU A 437 23.69 4.82 -5.88
C GLU A 437 24.49 3.57 -5.51
N LYS A 438 25.54 3.24 -6.30
CA LYS A 438 26.42 2.10 -6.00
C LYS A 438 27.10 2.22 -4.65
N LEU A 439 27.58 3.41 -4.32
CA LEU A 439 28.16 3.67 -3.01
C LEU A 439 27.14 3.43 -1.87
N ALA A 440 25.95 3.98 -1.98
CA ALA A 440 24.93 3.84 -0.96
C ALA A 440 24.42 2.39 -0.83
N GLN A 441 23.94 1.82 -1.93
CA GLN A 441 23.36 0.47 -1.93
C GLN A 441 24.38 -0.61 -1.57
N GLY A 442 25.58 -0.56 -2.16
CA GLY A 442 26.64 -1.49 -1.85
C GLY A 442 27.07 -1.46 -0.37
N ASN A 443 26.67 -0.43 0.37
CA ASN A 443 27.00 -0.22 1.78
C ASN A 443 25.75 -0.11 2.68
N GLY A 444 24.62 -0.68 2.24
CA GLY A 444 23.39 -0.83 3.04
C GLY A 444 22.67 0.47 3.38
N GLY A 445 22.90 1.52 2.61
CA GLY A 445 22.25 2.80 2.76
C GLY A 445 21.38 3.16 1.57
N VAL A 446 21.05 4.43 1.45
CA VAL A 446 20.23 5.00 0.38
C VAL A 446 20.83 6.31 -0.10
N THR A 447 20.52 6.67 -1.35
CA THR A 447 20.90 7.96 -1.93
C THR A 447 19.69 8.89 -1.97
N GLU A 448 19.90 10.13 -1.61
CA GLU A 448 18.93 11.22 -1.77
C GLU A 448 19.52 12.28 -2.70
N TYR A 449 18.74 12.72 -3.68
CA TYR A 449 19.15 13.79 -4.59
C TYR A 449 18.46 15.10 -4.22
N VAL A 450 19.26 16.14 -4.10
CA VAL A 450 18.80 17.49 -3.82
C VAL A 450 18.96 18.33 -5.08
N ARG A 451 17.87 18.70 -5.70
CA ARG A 451 17.88 19.53 -6.92
C ARG A 451 18.30 20.96 -6.60
N PRO A 452 18.77 21.72 -7.60
CA PRO A 452 19.13 23.14 -7.41
C PRO A 452 18.02 24.00 -6.85
N SER A 453 16.75 23.66 -7.11
CA SER A 453 15.57 24.35 -6.57
C SER A 453 15.16 23.91 -5.17
N GLU A 454 15.78 22.85 -4.64
CA GLU A 454 15.46 22.28 -3.33
C GLU A 454 16.48 22.69 -2.28
N ASN A 455 16.05 22.72 -1.03
CA ASN A 455 16.90 23.10 0.10
C ASN A 455 17.58 21.86 0.71
N ILE A 456 18.92 21.83 0.70
CA ILE A 456 19.75 20.74 1.26
C ILE A 456 19.48 20.57 2.75
N GLU A 457 19.40 21.64 3.51
CA GLU A 457 19.14 21.59 4.96
C GLU A 457 17.81 20.89 5.25
N VAL A 458 16.76 21.21 4.53
CA VAL A 458 15.43 20.63 4.73
C VAL A 458 15.45 19.13 4.43
N LYS A 459 16.06 18.70 3.32
CA LYS A 459 16.12 17.27 2.96
C LYS A 459 16.96 16.46 3.94
N VAL A 460 18.15 16.93 4.24
CA VAL A 460 19.07 16.25 5.16
C VAL A 460 18.48 16.19 6.57
N SER A 461 17.88 17.29 7.04
CA SER A 461 17.25 17.34 8.37
C SER A 461 16.05 16.39 8.49
N ARG A 462 15.19 16.30 7.45
CA ARG A 462 14.08 15.34 7.40
C ARG A 462 14.57 13.90 7.43
N PHE A 463 15.64 13.59 6.72
CA PHE A 463 16.26 12.28 6.76
C PHE A 463 16.77 11.96 8.18
N PHE A 464 17.49 12.89 8.80
CA PHE A 464 17.98 12.68 10.16
C PHE A 464 16.88 12.49 11.18
N ALA A 465 15.81 13.24 11.09
CA ALA A 465 14.66 13.06 11.96
C ALA A 465 14.14 11.61 11.92
N LYS A 466 14.14 10.99 10.74
CA LYS A 466 13.70 9.59 10.55
C LYS A 466 14.69 8.58 11.16
N VAL A 467 15.99 8.82 11.02
CA VAL A 467 17.03 7.85 11.47
C VAL A 467 17.61 8.17 12.85
N ALA A 468 17.07 9.18 13.54
CA ALA A 468 17.62 9.66 14.81
C ALA A 468 17.59 8.61 15.93
N GLN A 469 16.60 7.75 15.97
CA GLN A 469 16.36 6.81 17.07
C GLN A 469 16.18 5.37 16.58
N PRO A 470 17.27 4.63 16.31
CA PRO A 470 17.16 3.23 15.92
C PRO A 470 16.67 2.39 17.10
N VAL A 471 15.68 1.53 16.85
CA VAL A 471 15.08 0.61 17.83
C VAL A 471 15.59 -0.81 17.62
N LEU A 472 15.62 -1.27 16.37
CA LEU A 472 16.17 -2.55 15.96
C LEU A 472 17.07 -2.36 14.75
N THR A 473 18.25 -2.97 14.77
CA THR A 473 19.21 -2.93 13.67
C THR A 473 19.50 -4.34 13.15
N GLY A 474 20.02 -4.44 11.93
CA GLY A 474 20.38 -5.73 11.32
C GLY A 474 19.18 -6.67 11.23
N LEU A 475 18.07 -6.19 10.70
CA LEU A 475 16.83 -6.94 10.61
C LEU A 475 16.92 -8.08 9.60
N SER A 476 16.28 -9.20 9.95
CA SER A 476 16.01 -10.32 9.04
C SER A 476 14.61 -10.86 9.25
N VAL A 477 14.00 -11.34 8.17
CA VAL A 477 12.66 -11.95 8.15
C VAL A 477 12.80 -13.38 7.68
N GLU A 478 12.17 -14.31 8.40
CA GLU A 478 12.14 -15.73 8.07
C GLU A 478 10.70 -16.25 8.21
N VAL A 479 10.26 -17.06 7.28
CA VAL A 479 8.98 -17.76 7.31
C VAL A 479 9.26 -19.25 7.35
N ALA A 480 8.88 -19.92 8.44
CA ALA A 480 9.07 -21.35 8.58
C ALA A 480 7.96 -22.12 7.84
N ASP A 481 8.29 -23.32 7.37
CA ASP A 481 7.34 -24.29 6.77
C ASP A 481 6.62 -23.83 5.49
N VAL A 482 7.00 -22.68 4.92
CA VAL A 482 6.49 -22.17 3.64
C VAL A 482 7.65 -21.64 2.82
N GLU A 483 7.75 -22.05 1.57
CA GLU A 483 8.74 -21.50 0.65
C GLU A 483 8.40 -20.05 0.33
N THR A 484 9.31 -19.12 0.64
CA THR A 484 9.16 -17.70 0.34
C THR A 484 10.30 -17.20 -0.54
N TYR A 485 10.01 -16.25 -1.41
CA TYR A 485 10.96 -15.71 -2.37
C TYR A 485 10.59 -14.28 -2.76
N ASP A 486 11.50 -13.59 -3.46
CA ASP A 486 11.30 -12.21 -3.92
C ASP A 486 10.77 -11.29 -2.81
N ILE A 487 11.52 -11.27 -1.70
CA ILE A 487 11.17 -10.47 -0.51
C ILE A 487 11.75 -9.07 -0.66
N PHE A 488 10.91 -8.05 -0.49
CA PHE A 488 11.28 -6.63 -0.59
C PHE A 488 10.88 -5.83 0.64
N PRO A 489 11.79 -4.94 1.14
CA PRO A 489 13.09 -4.59 0.59
C PRO A 489 14.08 -5.76 0.63
N ALA A 490 14.94 -5.89 -0.40
CA ALA A 490 15.93 -6.97 -0.49
C ALA A 490 16.95 -6.90 0.65
N GLU A 491 17.37 -5.70 1.04
CA GLU A 491 18.09 -5.43 2.28
C GLU A 491 17.14 -4.80 3.29
N MET A 492 16.96 -5.45 4.45
CA MET A 492 16.08 -4.94 5.49
C MET A 492 16.65 -3.65 6.09
N PRO A 493 15.88 -2.55 6.10
CA PRO A 493 16.30 -1.33 6.78
C PRO A 493 16.27 -1.53 8.29
N ASP A 494 16.96 -0.66 9.03
CA ASP A 494 16.80 -0.60 10.47
C ASP A 494 15.41 -0.05 10.84
N LEU A 495 14.87 -0.48 11.97
CA LEU A 495 13.59 -0.02 12.48
C LEU A 495 13.80 1.12 13.47
N PHE A 496 13.22 2.28 13.17
CA PHE A 496 13.37 3.49 13.98
C PHE A 496 12.10 3.78 14.79
N ALA A 497 12.25 4.56 15.85
CA ALA A 497 11.12 5.04 16.63
C ALA A 497 10.15 5.84 15.74
N GLY A 498 8.86 5.53 15.86
CA GLY A 498 7.82 6.17 15.04
C GLY A 498 7.78 5.74 13.56
N SER A 499 8.67 4.82 13.14
CA SER A 499 8.63 4.24 11.79
C SER A 499 7.94 2.88 11.79
N GLN A 500 7.55 2.43 10.60
CA GLN A 500 7.03 1.08 10.37
C GLN A 500 7.84 0.39 9.27
N LEU A 501 7.98 -0.91 9.40
CA LEU A 501 8.57 -1.79 8.40
C LEU A 501 7.45 -2.49 7.64
N LEU A 502 7.45 -2.36 6.32
CA LEU A 502 6.56 -3.07 5.41
C LEU A 502 7.40 -4.00 4.53
N VAL A 503 7.21 -5.31 4.68
CA VAL A 503 7.93 -6.32 3.91
C VAL A 503 6.95 -7.07 3.03
N PHE A 504 7.18 -7.01 1.73
CA PHE A 504 6.39 -7.72 0.72
C PHE A 504 7.19 -8.92 0.21
N GLY A 505 6.52 -10.03 -0.04
CA GLY A 505 7.17 -11.21 -0.61
C GLY A 505 6.19 -12.14 -1.29
N ARG A 506 6.75 -13.15 -1.95
CA ARG A 506 6.00 -14.24 -2.58
C ARG A 506 6.07 -15.51 -1.74
N TYR A 507 5.06 -16.38 -1.86
CA TYR A 507 5.07 -17.69 -1.24
C TYR A 507 4.46 -18.76 -2.12
N ARG A 508 4.95 -20.01 -1.94
CA ARG A 508 4.44 -21.22 -2.59
C ARG A 508 3.83 -22.14 -1.56
N THR A 509 2.62 -22.59 -1.81
CA THR A 509 1.99 -23.68 -1.06
C THR A 509 0.90 -24.33 -1.89
N ASP A 510 0.77 -25.64 -1.78
CA ASP A 510 -0.29 -26.48 -2.34
C ASP A 510 -1.40 -26.81 -1.33
N ARG A 511 -1.21 -26.42 -0.08
CA ARG A 511 -2.14 -26.61 1.03
C ARG A 511 -2.14 -25.39 1.94
N THR A 512 -3.19 -25.19 2.71
CA THR A 512 -3.21 -24.15 3.73
C THR A 512 -2.27 -24.52 4.88
N VAL A 513 -1.30 -23.65 5.17
CA VAL A 513 -0.27 -23.84 6.19
C VAL A 513 -0.36 -22.72 7.22
N VAL A 514 -0.33 -23.06 8.50
CA VAL A 514 -0.10 -22.08 9.57
C VAL A 514 1.40 -22.06 9.86
N ALA A 515 2.06 -21.03 9.42
CA ALA A 515 3.51 -20.87 9.51
C ALA A 515 3.91 -19.84 10.57
N LYS A 516 5.14 -19.98 11.08
CA LYS A 516 5.76 -18.98 11.97
C LYS A 516 6.53 -17.97 11.13
N VAL A 517 6.13 -16.72 11.23
CA VAL A 517 6.86 -15.57 10.66
C VAL A 517 7.69 -14.95 11.76
N SER A 518 8.99 -14.91 11.56
CA SER A 518 9.98 -14.43 12.54
C SER A 518 10.66 -13.16 12.03
N LEU A 519 10.53 -12.08 12.77
CA LEU A 519 11.35 -10.87 12.60
C LEU A 519 12.45 -10.89 13.66
N THR A 520 13.70 -10.91 13.21
CA THR A 520 14.88 -10.91 14.11
C THR A 520 15.67 -9.63 13.92
N GLY A 521 16.23 -9.11 14.99
CA GLY A 521 17.08 -7.90 14.95
C GLY A 521 17.84 -7.71 16.25
N TYR A 522 18.79 -6.79 16.23
CA TYR A 522 19.57 -6.44 17.41
C TYR A 522 18.94 -5.25 18.12
N ALA A 523 18.56 -5.49 19.34
CA ALA A 523 18.19 -4.45 20.30
C ALA A 523 19.40 -4.15 21.20
N SER A 524 20.56 -3.85 20.60
CA SER A 524 21.93 -3.75 21.14
C SER A 524 22.03 -3.74 22.66
N PRO A 525 22.84 -4.67 23.27
CA PRO A 525 23.58 -5.69 22.56
C PRO A 525 22.79 -6.99 22.29
N GLU A 526 21.51 -7.06 22.71
CA GLU A 526 20.71 -8.29 22.69
C GLU A 526 20.10 -8.52 21.29
N ARG A 527 20.26 -9.77 20.81
CA ARG A 527 19.48 -10.25 19.66
C ARG A 527 18.06 -10.56 20.13
N ARG A 528 17.06 -10.01 19.45
CA ARG A 528 15.64 -10.24 19.72
C ARG A 528 14.94 -10.83 18.53
N GLN A 529 13.99 -11.72 18.80
CA GLN A 529 13.15 -12.34 17.81
C GLN A 529 11.68 -12.12 18.18
N PHE A 530 10.91 -11.68 17.20
CA PHE A 530 9.47 -11.48 17.30
C PHE A 530 8.79 -12.48 16.36
N VAL A 531 7.98 -13.37 16.94
CA VAL A 531 7.35 -14.48 16.21
C VAL A 531 5.85 -14.31 16.23
N ILE A 532 5.22 -14.43 15.08
CA ILE A 532 3.78 -14.53 14.91
C ILE A 532 3.43 -15.79 14.13
N SER A 533 2.23 -16.32 14.37
CA SER A 533 1.67 -17.41 13.55
C SER A 533 0.74 -16.80 12.51
N THR A 534 0.96 -17.12 11.25
CA THR A 534 0.21 -16.61 10.11
C THR A 534 -0.28 -17.76 9.25
N THR A 535 -1.51 -17.67 8.78
CA THR A 535 -2.06 -18.63 7.82
C THR A 535 -1.65 -18.24 6.40
N PHE A 536 -1.03 -19.16 5.69
CA PHE A 536 -0.72 -19.07 4.26
C PHE A 536 -1.69 -20.00 3.51
N PRO A 537 -2.80 -19.47 2.97
CA PRO A 537 -3.84 -20.26 2.37
C PRO A 537 -3.52 -20.64 0.91
N VAL A 538 -4.21 -21.66 0.39
CA VAL A 538 -4.17 -22.02 -1.05
C VAL A 538 -4.89 -21.02 -1.93
N SER A 539 -5.84 -20.26 -1.35
CA SER A 539 -6.57 -19.17 -2.02
C SER A 539 -6.98 -18.13 -1.01
N GLN A 540 -6.75 -16.85 -1.31
CA GLN A 540 -7.18 -15.71 -0.53
C GLN A 540 -7.35 -14.52 -1.46
N ARG A 541 -8.59 -14.10 -1.65
CA ARG A 541 -8.94 -13.03 -2.60
C ARG A 541 -9.08 -11.64 -1.98
N GLU A 542 -9.02 -11.57 -0.65
CA GLU A 542 -8.90 -10.29 0.05
C GLU A 542 -7.49 -9.71 -0.15
N HIS A 543 -7.29 -8.42 0.11
CA HIS A 543 -5.98 -7.76 0.06
C HIS A 543 -5.31 -7.75 -1.34
N THR A 544 -6.11 -7.60 -2.40
CA THR A 544 -5.64 -7.55 -3.80
C THR A 544 -4.52 -6.52 -4.04
N TYR A 545 -4.44 -5.48 -3.22
CA TYR A 545 -3.41 -4.43 -3.26
C TYR A 545 -1.99 -4.94 -2.99
N ILE A 546 -1.81 -6.11 -2.34
CA ILE A 546 -0.48 -6.63 -2.01
C ILE A 546 0.32 -6.94 -3.28
N ALA A 547 -0.31 -7.53 -4.28
CA ALA A 547 0.35 -7.94 -5.51
C ALA A 547 0.91 -6.75 -6.33
N PRO A 548 0.16 -5.68 -6.64
CA PRO A 548 0.71 -4.54 -7.37
C PRO A 548 1.72 -3.73 -6.54
N LEU A 549 1.60 -3.68 -5.21
CA LEU A 549 2.61 -3.05 -4.34
C LEU A 549 3.92 -3.84 -4.34
N TRP A 550 3.84 -5.16 -4.24
CA TRP A 550 5.00 -6.04 -4.40
C TRP A 550 5.65 -5.86 -5.78
N ALA A 551 4.85 -5.86 -6.85
CA ALA A 551 5.34 -5.71 -8.22
C ALA A 551 6.05 -4.37 -8.43
N SER A 552 5.52 -3.27 -7.89
CA SER A 552 6.18 -1.96 -7.94
C SER A 552 7.57 -2.00 -7.31
N ARG A 553 7.70 -2.63 -6.13
CA ARG A 553 9.00 -2.76 -5.44
C ARG A 553 9.96 -3.65 -6.21
N LYS A 554 9.46 -4.75 -6.81
CA LYS A 554 10.27 -5.61 -7.63
C LYS A 554 10.76 -4.89 -8.89
N ILE A 555 9.92 -4.15 -9.58
CA ILE A 555 10.33 -3.33 -10.73
C ILE A 555 11.42 -2.34 -10.30
N GLY A 556 11.23 -1.61 -9.20
CA GLY A 556 12.25 -0.69 -8.69
C GLY A 556 13.58 -1.39 -8.38
N TYR A 557 13.53 -2.60 -7.81
CA TYR A 557 14.71 -3.42 -7.58
C TYR A 557 15.38 -3.87 -8.89
N LEU A 558 14.61 -4.31 -9.89
CA LEU A 558 15.15 -4.72 -11.19
C LEU A 558 15.83 -3.55 -11.93
N LEU A 559 15.25 -2.35 -11.85
CA LEU A 559 15.84 -1.13 -12.37
C LEU A 559 17.20 -0.83 -11.72
N ASP A 560 17.32 -1.07 -10.41
CA ASP A 560 18.62 -0.95 -9.74
C ASP A 560 19.62 -2.01 -10.19
N GLN A 561 19.17 -3.26 -10.42
CA GLN A 561 20.05 -4.32 -10.91
C GLN A 561 20.60 -3.98 -12.30
N ILE A 562 19.78 -3.40 -13.18
CA ILE A 562 20.22 -2.89 -14.48
C ILE A 562 21.28 -1.78 -14.30
N LEU A 563 21.04 -0.89 -13.35
CA LEU A 563 21.99 0.17 -13.03
C LEU A 563 23.34 -0.36 -12.52
N LEU A 564 23.29 -1.33 -11.61
CA LEU A 564 24.47 -1.87 -10.94
C LEU A 564 25.31 -2.77 -11.85
N HIS A 565 24.65 -3.59 -12.66
CA HIS A 565 25.27 -4.69 -13.40
C HIS A 565 25.17 -4.56 -14.92
N GLY A 566 24.53 -3.51 -15.40
CA GLY A 566 24.23 -3.34 -16.81
C GLY A 566 22.92 -4.02 -17.23
N GLU A 567 22.49 -3.70 -18.44
CA GLU A 567 21.28 -4.26 -19.02
C GLU A 567 21.44 -5.77 -19.30
N GLN A 568 20.48 -6.55 -18.79
CA GLN A 568 20.32 -7.96 -19.10
C GLN A 568 18.89 -8.18 -19.61
N LYS A 569 18.78 -8.99 -20.66
CA LYS A 569 17.50 -9.24 -21.32
C LYS A 569 16.45 -9.72 -20.34
N GLU A 570 16.80 -10.62 -19.45
CA GLU A 570 15.92 -11.23 -18.47
C GLU A 570 15.32 -10.20 -17.49
N LEU A 571 16.11 -9.21 -17.07
CA LEU A 571 15.66 -8.14 -16.18
C LEU A 571 14.64 -7.24 -16.88
N VAL A 572 14.91 -6.89 -18.14
CA VAL A 572 14.00 -6.06 -18.96
C VAL A 572 12.70 -6.80 -19.24
N ASP A 573 12.78 -8.07 -19.62
CA ASP A 573 11.63 -8.92 -19.91
C ASP A 573 10.73 -9.05 -18.66
N GLU A 574 11.30 -9.18 -17.48
CA GLU A 574 10.56 -9.24 -16.23
C GLU A 574 9.91 -7.90 -15.87
N ILE A 575 10.59 -6.77 -16.06
CA ILE A 575 10.01 -5.42 -15.88
C ILE A 575 8.79 -5.26 -16.76
N ILE A 576 8.86 -5.64 -18.03
CA ILE A 576 7.75 -5.54 -18.98
C ILE A 576 6.60 -6.43 -18.54
N THR A 577 6.89 -7.66 -18.17
CA THR A 577 5.88 -8.63 -17.71
C THR A 577 5.12 -8.08 -16.50
N LEU A 578 5.83 -7.57 -15.50
CA LEU A 578 5.24 -7.00 -14.29
C LEU A 578 4.48 -5.69 -14.60
N SER A 579 5.06 -4.81 -15.42
CA SER A 579 4.43 -3.56 -15.84
C SER A 579 3.12 -3.80 -16.56
N THR A 580 3.10 -4.75 -17.50
CA THR A 580 1.90 -5.10 -18.24
C THR A 580 0.85 -5.75 -17.34
N ARG A 581 1.27 -6.72 -16.51
CA ARG A 581 0.34 -7.47 -15.64
C ARG A 581 -0.36 -6.59 -14.61
N TYR A 582 0.38 -5.66 -13.99
CA TYR A 582 -0.12 -4.84 -12.88
C TYR A 582 -0.44 -3.39 -13.25
N GLY A 583 -0.32 -3.03 -14.54
CA GLY A 583 -0.57 -1.66 -15.02
C GLY A 583 0.40 -0.64 -14.41
N ILE A 584 1.63 -1.05 -14.09
CA ILE A 584 2.65 -0.18 -13.51
C ILE A 584 3.44 0.43 -14.65
N LEU A 585 3.27 1.73 -14.87
CA LEU A 585 4.00 2.44 -15.90
C LEU A 585 5.31 2.99 -15.33
N THR A 586 6.39 2.70 -16.00
CA THR A 586 7.70 3.33 -15.83
C THR A 586 7.97 4.23 -17.03
N GLU A 587 8.97 5.06 -16.96
CA GLU A 587 9.44 5.85 -18.12
C GLU A 587 9.80 4.96 -19.34
N TYR A 588 10.11 3.69 -19.10
CA TYR A 588 10.44 2.70 -20.14
C TYR A 588 9.21 2.00 -20.72
N THR A 589 8.14 1.90 -19.94
CA THR A 589 6.90 1.19 -20.30
C THR A 589 5.72 2.14 -20.49
N ALA A 590 5.91 3.45 -20.37
CA ALA A 590 4.85 4.45 -20.55
C ALA A 590 4.19 4.38 -21.92
N PHE A 591 4.94 3.99 -22.97
CA PHE A 591 4.38 3.81 -24.32
C PHE A 591 3.29 2.72 -24.40
N LEU A 592 3.22 1.79 -23.43
CA LEU A 592 2.10 0.82 -23.35
C LEU A 592 0.75 1.51 -23.23
N ALA A 593 0.76 2.73 -22.70
CA ALA A 593 -0.42 3.57 -22.57
C ALA A 593 -0.61 4.57 -23.71
N GLU A 594 0.29 4.59 -24.72
CA GLU A 594 0.17 5.47 -25.88
C GLU A 594 -0.88 4.92 -26.87
N GLU A 595 -1.64 5.82 -27.51
CA GLU A 595 -2.61 5.44 -28.54
C GLU A 595 -1.94 4.77 -29.73
N GLY A 596 -2.37 3.56 -30.07
CA GLY A 596 -1.83 2.77 -31.20
C GLY A 596 -0.69 1.82 -30.87
N SER A 597 -0.19 1.79 -29.63
CA SER A 597 0.77 0.75 -29.21
C SER A 597 0.11 -0.64 -29.27
N ARG A 598 0.85 -1.63 -29.78
CA ARG A 598 0.43 -3.03 -29.76
C ARG A 598 0.94 -3.67 -28.46
N LEU A 599 0.09 -4.46 -27.79
CA LEU A 599 0.52 -5.32 -26.68
C LEU A 599 1.21 -6.61 -27.18
N ASP A 600 1.65 -6.64 -28.46
CA ASP A 600 2.46 -7.73 -28.95
C ASP A 600 3.78 -7.77 -28.15
N HIS A 601 4.01 -8.87 -27.47
CA HIS A 601 5.10 -9.04 -26.52
C HIS A 601 6.47 -8.77 -27.16
N GLU A 602 6.70 -9.19 -28.41
CA GLU A 602 7.98 -8.95 -29.07
C GLU A 602 8.21 -7.48 -29.45
N VAL A 603 7.15 -6.78 -29.85
CA VAL A 603 7.23 -5.34 -30.17
C VAL A 603 7.47 -4.56 -28.89
N VAL A 604 6.71 -4.86 -27.83
CA VAL A 604 6.87 -4.25 -26.51
C VAL A 604 8.29 -4.49 -25.97
N LEU A 605 8.81 -5.71 -26.06
CA LEU A 605 10.17 -6.05 -25.65
C LEU A 605 11.22 -5.21 -26.36
N ARG A 606 11.11 -5.10 -27.69
CA ARG A 606 12.09 -4.34 -28.48
C ARG A 606 12.04 -2.85 -28.14
N GLU A 607 10.87 -2.25 -28.15
CA GLU A 607 10.70 -0.81 -27.86
C GLU A 607 11.11 -0.47 -26.43
N THR A 608 10.77 -1.31 -25.46
CA THR A 608 11.20 -1.10 -24.07
C THR A 608 12.71 -1.20 -23.94
N ARG A 609 13.35 -2.18 -24.59
CA ARG A 609 14.80 -2.34 -24.54
C ARG A 609 15.51 -1.13 -25.12
N ASP A 610 15.09 -0.66 -26.29
CA ASP A 610 15.68 0.51 -26.93
C ASP A 610 15.55 1.75 -26.03
N ARG A 611 14.39 1.92 -25.36
CA ARG A 611 14.15 3.02 -24.41
C ARG A 611 14.96 2.88 -23.12
N VAL A 612 15.05 1.68 -22.55
CA VAL A 612 15.88 1.40 -21.35
C VAL A 612 17.34 1.74 -21.66
N THR A 613 17.87 1.25 -22.76
CA THR A 613 19.26 1.53 -23.16
C THR A 613 19.52 3.02 -23.33
N ALA A 614 18.62 3.74 -24.00
CA ALA A 614 18.74 5.18 -24.18
C ALA A 614 18.62 5.97 -22.87
N ALA A 615 17.74 5.54 -21.97
CA ALA A 615 17.45 6.23 -20.73
C ALA A 615 18.56 6.07 -19.68
N TYR A 616 19.23 4.89 -19.62
CA TYR A 616 20.34 4.68 -18.68
C TYR A 616 21.68 5.26 -19.15
N ALA A 617 21.77 5.79 -20.37
CA ALA A 617 22.97 6.45 -20.86
C ALA A 617 23.38 7.71 -20.07
N PRO A 618 22.47 8.60 -19.62
CA PRO A 618 22.84 9.73 -18.78
C PRO A 618 23.26 9.30 -17.38
N VAL A 619 24.51 9.59 -17.01
CA VAL A 619 25.01 9.34 -15.65
C VAL A 619 24.88 10.54 -14.72
N ALA A 620 24.59 11.71 -15.28
CA ALA A 620 24.40 12.99 -14.59
C ALA A 620 23.33 13.82 -15.31
N GLY A 621 22.87 14.90 -14.70
CA GLY A 621 21.87 15.82 -15.24
C GLY A 621 20.47 15.60 -14.70
N PRO A 622 19.51 16.47 -15.11
CA PRO A 622 18.13 16.41 -14.66
C PRO A 622 17.46 15.05 -14.94
N ALA A 623 17.64 14.49 -16.13
CA ALA A 623 17.09 13.20 -16.53
C ALA A 623 17.60 12.07 -15.62
N ALA A 624 18.92 11.98 -15.40
CA ALA A 624 19.50 10.97 -14.52
C ALA A 624 18.95 11.08 -13.08
N THR A 625 18.81 12.29 -12.56
CA THR A 625 18.25 12.54 -11.23
C THR A 625 16.80 12.11 -11.14
N SER A 626 15.94 12.46 -12.11
CA SER A 626 14.53 12.06 -12.15
C SER A 626 14.37 10.55 -12.21
N GLN A 627 15.15 9.86 -13.04
CA GLN A 627 15.11 8.40 -13.15
C GLN A 627 15.43 7.72 -11.81
N ARG A 628 16.44 8.22 -11.07
CA ARG A 628 16.78 7.66 -9.76
C ARG A 628 15.66 7.91 -8.76
N GLN A 629 15.06 9.08 -8.76
CA GLN A 629 13.92 9.36 -7.89
C GLN A 629 12.73 8.48 -8.24
N ASN A 630 12.43 8.26 -9.52
CA ASN A 630 11.35 7.37 -9.97
C ASN A 630 11.60 5.92 -9.56
N ALA A 631 12.82 5.40 -9.70
CA ALA A 631 13.18 4.06 -9.22
C ALA A 631 13.04 3.96 -7.69
N GLN A 632 13.44 4.99 -6.95
CA GLN A 632 13.29 5.05 -5.49
C GLN A 632 11.82 5.11 -5.06
N LEU A 633 10.97 5.87 -5.77
CA LEU A 633 9.52 5.88 -5.54
C LEU A 633 8.92 4.48 -5.69
N LEU A 634 9.31 3.73 -6.72
CA LEU A 634 8.86 2.35 -6.91
C LEU A 634 9.33 1.42 -5.79
N ARG A 635 10.60 1.48 -5.38
CA ARG A 635 11.17 0.67 -4.28
C ARG A 635 10.50 0.93 -2.93
N SER A 636 10.16 2.18 -2.66
CA SER A 636 9.56 2.60 -1.39
C SER A 636 8.04 2.59 -1.38
N LYS A 637 7.41 2.20 -2.49
CA LYS A 637 5.96 2.28 -2.65
C LYS A 637 5.22 1.55 -1.55
N SER A 638 4.30 2.24 -0.89
CA SER A 638 3.52 1.74 0.23
C SER A 638 2.01 1.76 -0.02
N ASN A 639 1.52 2.53 -0.99
CA ASN A 639 0.10 2.63 -1.29
C ASN A 639 -0.17 2.73 -2.81
N LEU A 640 -1.40 2.44 -3.22
CA LEU A 640 -1.82 2.46 -4.62
C LEU A 640 -2.19 3.87 -5.10
N GLY A 641 -2.51 4.81 -4.23
CA GLY A 641 -2.86 6.19 -4.58
C GLY A 641 -1.76 6.88 -5.37
N MET A 642 -0.51 6.49 -5.13
CA MET A 642 0.67 6.93 -5.88
C MET A 642 1.00 6.03 -7.09
N GLN A 643 0.07 5.19 -7.55
CA GLN A 643 0.33 4.34 -8.73
C GLN A 643 0.50 5.21 -9.97
N ASN A 644 1.56 4.90 -10.76
CA ASN A 644 1.92 5.62 -11.97
C ASN A 644 2.23 7.11 -11.77
N VAL A 645 2.53 7.54 -10.54
CA VAL A 645 3.11 8.85 -10.26
C VAL A 645 4.59 8.80 -10.56
N GLN A 646 5.05 9.73 -11.35
CA GLN A 646 6.46 9.92 -11.71
C GLN A 646 6.85 11.39 -11.54
N VAL A 647 8.14 11.63 -11.52
CA VAL A 647 8.72 12.96 -11.40
C VAL A 647 9.48 13.26 -12.69
N ASP A 648 9.18 14.37 -13.31
CA ASP A 648 9.86 14.82 -14.53
C ASP A 648 11.24 15.43 -14.26
N GLU A 649 11.92 15.87 -15.32
CA GLU A 649 13.25 16.50 -15.22
C GLU A 649 13.21 17.84 -14.44
N GLN A 650 12.07 18.50 -14.38
CA GLN A 650 11.87 19.76 -13.65
C GLN A 650 11.56 19.50 -12.15
N GLY A 651 11.19 18.28 -11.81
CA GLY A 651 10.85 17.92 -10.44
C GLY A 651 9.36 17.94 -10.13
N GLU A 652 8.56 18.17 -11.14
CA GLU A 652 7.12 18.18 -11.01
C GLU A 652 6.60 16.75 -11.06
N ALA A 653 5.73 16.43 -10.11
CA ALA A 653 5.07 15.13 -10.08
C ALA A 653 3.90 15.10 -11.06
N PHE A 654 3.80 14.04 -11.84
CA PHE A 654 2.66 13.81 -12.74
C PHE A 654 2.22 12.34 -12.65
N GLN A 655 0.98 12.06 -13.03
CA GLN A 655 0.41 10.73 -12.99
C GLN A 655 -0.11 10.30 -14.35
N TYR A 656 0.28 9.11 -14.81
CA TYR A 656 -0.31 8.48 -15.99
C TYR A 656 -1.70 7.92 -15.67
N GLN A 657 -2.72 8.37 -16.40
CA GLN A 657 -4.12 7.93 -16.21
C GLN A 657 -4.56 6.84 -17.20
N GLN A 658 -3.76 6.56 -18.21
CA GLN A 658 -4.08 5.63 -19.29
C GLN A 658 -3.95 4.15 -18.91
N ALA A 659 -3.41 3.85 -17.75
CA ALA A 659 -3.38 2.51 -17.19
C ALA A 659 -4.08 2.51 -15.83
N GLN A 660 -5.02 1.59 -15.65
CA GLN A 660 -5.76 1.42 -14.42
C GLN A 660 -5.77 -0.04 -13.98
N THR A 661 -5.65 -0.27 -12.70
CA THR A 661 -5.78 -1.60 -12.11
C THR A 661 -7.11 -1.71 -11.40
N ARG A 662 -7.90 -2.74 -11.71
CA ARG A 662 -9.14 -3.08 -11.03
C ARG A 662 -9.07 -4.52 -10.59
N ASN A 663 -9.28 -4.78 -9.30
CA ASN A 663 -9.24 -6.12 -8.72
C ASN A 663 -8.02 -6.94 -9.20
N ASN A 664 -6.82 -6.37 -9.09
CA ASN A 664 -5.54 -6.96 -9.52
C ASN A 664 -5.40 -7.23 -11.04
N GLN A 665 -6.34 -6.73 -11.88
CA GLN A 665 -6.27 -6.79 -13.32
C GLN A 665 -5.96 -5.42 -13.91
N ALA A 666 -4.93 -5.34 -14.76
CA ALA A 666 -4.57 -4.12 -15.46
C ALA A 666 -5.39 -3.92 -16.74
N PHE A 667 -5.79 -2.68 -16.97
CA PHE A 667 -6.47 -2.21 -18.17
C PHE A 667 -5.74 -1.01 -18.74
N PHE A 668 -5.58 -0.98 -20.06
CA PHE A 668 -4.98 0.14 -20.78
C PHE A 668 -6.02 0.85 -21.65
N SER A 669 -6.05 2.18 -21.57
CA SER A 669 -6.93 2.99 -22.40
C SER A 669 -6.32 3.12 -23.80
N ARG A 670 -7.02 2.61 -24.82
CA ARG A 670 -6.57 2.60 -26.21
C ARG A 670 -7.71 2.93 -27.15
N ARG A 671 -7.53 3.92 -28.00
CA ARG A 671 -8.55 4.34 -29.01
C ARG A 671 -9.94 4.52 -28.39
N GLY A 672 -9.99 4.99 -27.15
CA GLY A 672 -11.24 5.17 -26.40
C GLY A 672 -11.85 3.88 -25.85
N ASN A 673 -11.14 2.75 -25.85
CA ASN A 673 -11.52 1.49 -25.21
C ASN A 673 -10.60 1.21 -24.03
N TRP A 674 -11.12 0.59 -22.99
CA TRP A 674 -10.31 -0.03 -21.94
C TRP A 674 -10.05 -1.49 -22.29
N GLU A 675 -8.80 -1.86 -22.47
CA GLU A 675 -8.38 -3.19 -22.89
C GLU A 675 -7.67 -3.91 -21.76
N ASP A 676 -8.14 -5.12 -21.44
CA ASP A 676 -7.52 -6.05 -20.52
C ASP A 676 -6.09 -6.39 -20.97
N ALA A 677 -5.12 -6.27 -20.09
CA ALA A 677 -3.71 -6.56 -20.39
C ALA A 677 -3.45 -8.00 -20.87
N ARG A 678 -4.37 -8.93 -20.59
CA ARG A 678 -4.30 -10.34 -21.06
C ARG A 678 -4.77 -10.52 -22.50
N TYR A 679 -5.38 -9.51 -23.10
CA TYR A 679 -5.85 -9.59 -24.47
C TYR A 679 -4.71 -9.64 -25.46
N LYS A 680 -4.79 -10.60 -26.41
CA LYS A 680 -3.85 -10.77 -27.52
C LYS A 680 -4.62 -10.70 -28.83
N GLU A 681 -4.41 -9.62 -29.59
CA GLU A 681 -5.07 -9.41 -30.87
C GLU A 681 -4.78 -10.56 -31.84
N GLY A 682 -5.83 -11.11 -32.46
CA GLY A 682 -5.72 -12.22 -33.41
C GLY A 682 -5.57 -13.61 -32.77
N VAL A 683 -5.45 -13.73 -31.45
CA VAL A 683 -5.33 -15.01 -30.73
C VAL A 683 -6.66 -15.41 -30.11
N GLN A 684 -7.38 -14.47 -29.50
CA GLN A 684 -8.65 -14.73 -28.84
C GLN A 684 -9.84 -14.34 -29.75
N ASN A 685 -10.86 -15.19 -29.73
CA ASN A 685 -12.12 -14.82 -30.35
C ASN A 685 -12.80 -13.72 -29.52
N VAL A 686 -13.25 -12.66 -30.18
CA VAL A 686 -13.90 -11.54 -29.54
C VAL A 686 -15.42 -11.70 -29.66
N VAL A 687 -16.08 -11.82 -28.51
CA VAL A 687 -17.55 -11.81 -28.43
C VAL A 687 -17.98 -10.38 -28.14
N GLN A 688 -18.62 -9.73 -29.08
CA GLN A 688 -19.18 -8.39 -28.86
C GLN A 688 -20.52 -8.48 -28.11
N VAL A 689 -20.63 -7.71 -27.04
CA VAL A 689 -21.82 -7.62 -26.18
C VAL A 689 -22.32 -6.19 -26.17
N LYS A 690 -23.60 -6.02 -26.47
CA LYS A 690 -24.23 -4.70 -26.46
C LYS A 690 -24.26 -4.15 -25.02
N ALA A 691 -23.68 -2.99 -24.82
CA ALA A 691 -23.70 -2.30 -23.55
C ALA A 691 -25.14 -2.13 -23.02
N PHE A 692 -25.32 -2.35 -21.72
CA PHE A 692 -26.59 -2.23 -20.98
C PHE A 692 -27.73 -3.17 -21.47
N SER A 693 -27.40 -4.18 -22.27
CA SER A 693 -28.32 -5.24 -22.69
C SER A 693 -28.57 -6.28 -21.59
N LYS A 694 -29.47 -7.24 -21.83
CA LYS A 694 -29.65 -8.38 -20.93
C LYS A 694 -28.35 -9.22 -20.80
N ALA A 695 -27.65 -9.42 -21.94
CA ALA A 695 -26.37 -10.12 -21.96
C ALA A 695 -25.33 -9.45 -21.04
N TYR A 696 -25.22 -8.14 -21.09
CA TYR A 696 -24.34 -7.35 -20.23
C TYR A 696 -24.59 -7.62 -18.74
N PHE A 697 -25.83 -7.60 -18.29
CA PHE A 697 -26.19 -7.88 -16.90
C PHE A 697 -26.10 -9.37 -16.55
N GLN A 698 -26.26 -10.29 -17.50
CA GLN A 698 -26.02 -11.71 -17.27
C GLN A 698 -24.54 -11.97 -16.93
N LEU A 699 -23.61 -11.32 -17.62
CA LEU A 699 -22.16 -11.43 -17.30
C LEU A 699 -21.87 -10.96 -15.88
N THR A 700 -22.35 -9.78 -15.50
CA THR A 700 -22.07 -9.19 -14.18
C THR A 700 -22.79 -9.92 -13.03
N ARG A 701 -23.88 -10.63 -13.32
CA ARG A 701 -24.54 -11.51 -12.35
C ARG A 701 -23.78 -12.81 -12.15
N ARG A 702 -23.21 -13.35 -13.24
CA ARG A 702 -22.43 -14.59 -13.18
C ARG A 702 -21.10 -14.39 -12.48
N ASP A 703 -20.42 -13.27 -12.73
CA ASP A 703 -19.20 -12.86 -12.06
C ASP A 703 -19.29 -11.40 -11.60
N PRO A 704 -19.57 -11.15 -10.33
CA PRO A 704 -19.65 -9.80 -9.77
C PRO A 704 -18.37 -8.96 -9.93
N THR A 705 -17.20 -9.58 -10.15
CA THR A 705 -15.94 -8.84 -10.36
C THR A 705 -15.97 -8.02 -11.64
N LEU A 706 -16.77 -8.45 -12.63
CA LEU A 706 -16.98 -7.73 -13.88
C LEU A 706 -17.65 -6.37 -13.69
N ASN A 707 -18.35 -6.15 -12.58
CA ASN A 707 -18.89 -4.83 -12.25
C ASN A 707 -17.76 -3.79 -12.15
N GLN A 708 -16.62 -4.15 -11.52
CA GLN A 708 -15.47 -3.27 -11.39
C GLN A 708 -14.77 -3.05 -12.75
N TYR A 709 -14.69 -4.08 -13.59
CA TYR A 709 -14.09 -3.95 -14.93
C TYR A 709 -14.94 -3.11 -15.86
N PHE A 710 -16.24 -3.39 -15.93
CA PHE A 710 -17.17 -2.65 -16.78
C PHE A 710 -17.42 -1.22 -16.29
N SER A 711 -17.13 -0.91 -15.01
CA SER A 711 -17.21 0.45 -14.50
C SER A 711 -16.16 1.40 -15.10
N LEU A 712 -15.14 0.89 -15.77
CA LEU A 712 -14.13 1.68 -16.48
C LEU A 712 -14.71 2.49 -17.64
N GLY A 713 -15.81 2.03 -18.25
CA GLY A 713 -16.46 2.73 -19.36
C GLY A 713 -17.49 1.89 -20.12
N ASP A 714 -18.08 2.47 -21.15
CA ASP A 714 -19.04 1.82 -22.04
C ASP A 714 -18.36 0.97 -23.13
N ARG A 715 -17.04 1.02 -23.20
CA ARG A 715 -16.21 0.27 -24.14
C ARG A 715 -15.06 -0.38 -23.41
N VAL A 716 -15.31 -1.60 -22.95
CA VAL A 716 -14.34 -2.38 -22.18
C VAL A 716 -14.17 -3.75 -22.81
N LEU A 717 -12.93 -4.18 -22.99
CA LEU A 717 -12.58 -5.52 -23.42
C LEU A 717 -11.97 -6.27 -22.25
N VAL A 718 -12.56 -7.42 -21.91
CA VAL A 718 -12.08 -8.31 -20.84
C VAL A 718 -11.80 -9.70 -21.37
N VAL A 719 -10.85 -10.39 -20.78
CA VAL A 719 -10.53 -11.79 -21.10
C VAL A 719 -11.08 -12.70 -20.02
N LEU A 720 -12.04 -13.55 -20.39
CA LEU A 720 -12.71 -14.53 -19.55
C LEU A 720 -12.40 -15.92 -20.07
N ASN A 721 -11.78 -16.77 -19.27
CA ASN A 721 -11.47 -18.15 -19.63
C ASN A 721 -10.84 -18.31 -21.05
N GLY A 722 -9.91 -17.39 -21.40
CA GLY A 722 -9.22 -17.41 -22.70
C GLY A 722 -10.02 -16.84 -23.88
N GLN A 723 -11.28 -16.44 -23.69
CA GLN A 723 -12.09 -15.72 -24.67
C GLN A 723 -12.12 -14.23 -24.35
N ALA A 724 -12.18 -13.39 -25.37
CA ALA A 724 -12.30 -11.94 -25.20
C ALA A 724 -13.77 -11.53 -25.31
N VAL A 725 -14.24 -10.75 -24.34
CA VAL A 725 -15.58 -10.16 -24.34
C VAL A 725 -15.43 -8.65 -24.45
N GLN A 726 -15.96 -8.07 -25.51
CA GLN A 726 -15.92 -6.63 -25.74
C GLN A 726 -17.30 -6.02 -25.53
N ILE A 727 -17.40 -5.11 -24.60
CA ILE A 727 -18.59 -4.27 -24.44
C ILE A 727 -18.54 -3.18 -25.50
N ALA A 728 -19.63 -3.05 -26.28
CA ALA A 728 -19.73 -2.10 -27.39
C ALA A 728 -21.15 -1.55 -27.52
N GLY A 729 -21.34 -0.57 -28.41
CA GLY A 729 -22.68 -0.01 -28.71
C GLY A 729 -23.65 -1.01 -29.41
N GLU A 730 -23.07 -2.00 -30.10
CA GLU A 730 -23.76 -3.09 -30.79
C GLU A 730 -23.18 -4.43 -30.37
N GLY A 731 -23.92 -5.51 -30.57
CA GLY A 731 -23.47 -6.85 -30.21
C GLY A 731 -24.61 -7.71 -29.65
N LYS A 732 -24.21 -8.79 -29.00
CA LYS A 732 -25.12 -9.77 -28.43
C LYS A 732 -25.96 -9.16 -27.31
N GLU A 733 -27.27 -9.36 -27.34
CA GLU A 733 -28.23 -8.79 -26.39
C GLU A 733 -28.63 -9.79 -25.27
N VAL A 734 -28.50 -11.10 -25.51
CA VAL A 734 -28.84 -12.16 -24.56
C VAL A 734 -27.91 -13.33 -24.74
N PHE A 735 -27.44 -13.92 -23.68
CA PHE A 735 -26.76 -15.21 -23.64
C PHE A 735 -27.72 -16.33 -23.25
N SER A 736 -27.54 -17.53 -23.81
CA SER A 736 -28.06 -18.76 -23.25
C SER A 736 -27.19 -19.23 -22.09
N GLU A 737 -27.71 -20.06 -21.18
CA GLU A 737 -26.91 -20.61 -20.06
C GLU A 737 -25.69 -21.37 -20.55
N LYS A 738 -25.83 -22.15 -21.64
CA LYS A 738 -24.70 -22.88 -22.23
C LYS A 738 -23.56 -21.95 -22.67
N GLU A 739 -23.88 -20.82 -23.28
CA GLU A 739 -22.87 -19.84 -23.71
C GLU A 739 -22.20 -19.14 -22.51
N LEU A 740 -22.96 -18.93 -21.42
CA LEU A 740 -22.39 -18.42 -20.18
C LEU A 740 -21.43 -19.46 -19.55
N ASP A 741 -21.84 -20.73 -19.53
CA ASP A 741 -20.97 -21.81 -19.01
C ASP A 741 -19.70 -21.96 -19.85
N GLU A 742 -19.77 -21.80 -21.17
CA GLU A 742 -18.61 -21.80 -22.06
C GLU A 742 -17.67 -20.62 -21.80
N LEU A 743 -18.22 -19.41 -21.50
CA LEU A 743 -17.44 -18.23 -21.20
C LEU A 743 -16.74 -18.30 -19.82
N PHE A 744 -17.41 -18.85 -18.81
CA PHE A 744 -16.90 -18.87 -17.44
C PHE A 744 -16.23 -20.20 -17.06
N GLY A 745 -16.47 -21.28 -17.82
CA GLY A 745 -16.03 -22.63 -17.50
C GLY A 745 -16.79 -23.25 -16.32
N ASP A 746 -16.63 -24.54 -16.09
CA ASP A 746 -17.34 -25.29 -15.03
C ASP A 746 -16.99 -24.89 -13.61
N ARG A 747 -15.97 -24.02 -13.41
CA ARG A 747 -15.49 -23.61 -12.08
C ARG A 747 -16.50 -22.82 -11.24
N HIS A 748 -17.58 -22.31 -11.81
CA HIS A 748 -18.60 -21.55 -11.08
C HIS A 748 -19.81 -22.37 -10.64
N ALA A 749 -19.98 -23.59 -11.11
CA ALA A 749 -21.01 -24.50 -10.63
C ALA A 749 -20.79 -24.94 -9.16
N GLU A 750 -19.53 -25.09 -8.72
CA GLU A 750 -19.20 -25.45 -7.36
C GLU A 750 -19.51 -24.31 -6.35
N ASN A 751 -19.24 -23.06 -6.72
CA ASN A 751 -19.50 -21.91 -5.84
C ASN A 751 -20.99 -21.53 -5.70
N SER A 752 -21.82 -21.83 -6.72
CA SER A 752 -23.26 -21.59 -6.64
C SER A 752 -23.97 -22.66 -5.83
N ALA A 753 -23.56 -23.92 -5.90
CA ALA A 753 -24.11 -25.02 -5.12
C ALA A 753 -23.79 -24.86 -3.62
N ASP A 754 -22.60 -24.36 -3.28
CA ASP A 754 -22.22 -24.08 -1.89
C ASP A 754 -23.01 -22.89 -1.31
N ASN A 755 -23.30 -21.87 -2.11
CA ASN A 755 -24.12 -20.72 -1.66
C ASN A 755 -25.62 -21.07 -1.50
N GLU A 756 -26.20 -21.86 -2.41
CA GLU A 756 -27.59 -22.34 -2.28
C GLU A 756 -27.76 -23.25 -1.07
N THR A 757 -26.80 -24.14 -0.82
CA THR A 757 -26.82 -25.05 0.34
C THR A 757 -26.72 -24.26 1.65
N LEU A 758 -25.88 -23.22 1.69
CA LEU A 758 -25.73 -22.33 2.85
C LEU A 758 -26.96 -21.44 3.08
N GLU A 759 -27.65 -21.00 2.04
CA GLU A 759 -28.87 -20.20 2.16
C GLU A 759 -30.06 -21.04 2.64
N VAL A 760 -30.18 -22.27 2.17
CA VAL A 760 -31.18 -23.24 2.66
C VAL A 760 -30.94 -23.58 4.14
N GLU A 761 -29.69 -23.74 4.56
CA GLU A 761 -29.34 -24.00 5.94
C GLU A 761 -29.53 -22.79 6.86
N ARG A 762 -29.22 -21.56 6.38
CA ARG A 762 -29.51 -20.30 7.08
C ARG A 762 -31.01 -20.08 7.27
N THR A 763 -31.81 -20.36 6.24
CA THR A 763 -33.27 -20.24 6.30
C THR A 763 -33.86 -21.28 7.27
N ARG A 764 -33.29 -22.47 7.32
CA ARG A 764 -33.66 -23.49 8.31
C ARG A 764 -33.28 -23.12 9.75
N ILE A 765 -32.12 -22.55 9.98
CA ILE A 765 -31.65 -22.09 11.30
C ILE A 765 -32.45 -20.89 11.75
N ALA A 766 -32.78 -19.95 10.88
CA ALA A 766 -33.64 -18.81 11.16
C ALA A 766 -35.08 -19.25 11.50
N ALA A 767 -35.61 -20.22 10.75
CA ALA A 767 -36.95 -20.81 11.03
C ALA A 767 -37.00 -21.57 12.39
N LEU A 768 -35.89 -22.25 12.77
CA LEU A 768 -35.76 -22.92 14.06
C LEU A 768 -35.59 -21.94 15.22
N SER A 769 -34.94 -20.80 15.03
CA SER A 769 -34.81 -19.75 16.04
C SER A 769 -36.07 -18.92 16.22
N ALA A 770 -36.90 -18.78 15.20
CA ALA A 770 -38.16 -18.07 15.24
C ALA A 770 -39.30 -18.91 15.87
N ALA A 771 -39.13 -20.21 16.03
CA ALA A 771 -40.15 -21.13 16.52
C ALA A 771 -40.12 -21.42 18.02
N GLN A 772 -39.29 -20.74 18.84
CA GLN A 772 -39.27 -20.93 20.27
C GLN A 772 -39.42 -19.66 21.11
N PRO A 773 -40.58 -19.47 21.80
CA PRO A 773 -40.55 -18.83 23.10
C PRO A 773 -40.43 -19.90 24.18
N ALA A 774 -39.41 -19.79 25.03
CA ALA A 774 -39.25 -20.36 26.35
C ALA A 774 -39.27 -21.90 26.50
N ALA A 775 -38.16 -22.57 26.24
CA ALA A 775 -37.78 -23.79 26.97
C ALA A 775 -36.26 -23.93 26.97
N GLY A 776 -35.70 -24.12 28.16
CA GLY A 776 -34.29 -23.98 28.45
C GLY A 776 -33.37 -25.03 27.80
N LEU A 777 -32.10 -24.88 28.09
CA LEU A 777 -30.87 -25.60 27.70
C LEU A 777 -30.93 -27.07 27.26
N ALA A 778 -32.00 -27.79 27.46
CA ALA A 778 -32.17 -29.20 27.06
C ALA A 778 -32.44 -29.38 25.55
N GLY A 779 -32.99 -28.37 24.86
CA GLY A 779 -33.27 -28.41 23.43
C GLY A 779 -32.01 -28.31 22.55
N LEU A 780 -30.98 -27.61 23.02
CA LEU A 780 -29.72 -27.42 22.28
C LEU A 780 -28.92 -28.71 22.16
N LEU A 781 -28.99 -29.61 23.12
CA LEU A 781 -28.29 -30.90 23.10
C LEU A 781 -28.95 -31.95 22.17
N LEU A 782 -30.23 -31.80 21.89
CA LEU A 782 -30.96 -32.71 20.98
C LEU A 782 -30.68 -32.36 19.49
N VAL A 783 -30.54 -31.08 19.17
CA VAL A 783 -30.19 -30.61 17.80
C VAL A 783 -28.77 -30.98 17.43
N LEU A 784 -27.83 -30.88 18.39
CA LEU A 784 -26.43 -31.32 18.19
C LEU A 784 -26.30 -32.83 18.04
N GLY A 785 -27.12 -33.61 18.69
CA GLY A 785 -27.17 -35.07 18.57
C GLY A 785 -27.67 -35.57 17.20
N CYS A 786 -28.64 -34.89 16.59
CA CYS A 786 -29.16 -35.23 15.26
C CYS A 786 -28.20 -34.86 14.12
N ALA A 787 -27.40 -33.79 14.22
CA ALA A 787 -26.41 -33.42 13.23
C ALA A 787 -25.25 -34.43 13.16
N VAL A 788 -24.82 -34.97 14.29
CA VAL A 788 -23.77 -36.00 14.38
C VAL A 788 -24.25 -37.35 13.80
N LEU A 789 -25.53 -37.66 13.89
CA LEU A 789 -26.11 -38.89 13.31
C LEU A 789 -26.34 -38.80 11.80
N ALA A 790 -26.61 -37.62 11.27
CA ALA A 790 -26.74 -37.41 9.82
C ALA A 790 -25.41 -37.51 9.12
N HIS A 791 -24.34 -37.02 9.72
CA HIS A 791 -22.98 -37.11 9.11
C HIS A 791 -22.42 -38.54 9.08
N ARG A 792 -22.86 -39.43 9.99
CA ARG A 792 -22.46 -40.88 9.95
C ARG A 792 -23.20 -41.70 8.89
N ARG A 793 -24.28 -41.20 8.30
CA ARG A 793 -25.00 -41.88 7.20
C ARG A 793 -24.59 -41.48 5.78
N SER A 794 -23.83 -40.40 5.60
CA SER A 794 -23.34 -39.97 4.27
C SER A 794 -21.92 -40.54 3.92
N SER A 795 -21.28 -41.30 4.83
CA SER A 795 -19.96 -41.88 4.61
C SER A 795 -20.00 -43.43 4.59
N ARG A 796 -21.10 -43.96 4.04
CA ARG A 796 -21.16 -45.36 3.62
C ARG A 796 -21.68 -45.48 2.20
#